data_d31d28b9f1dae5986153da4052bb8a21
#
_entry.id   d31d28b9f1dae5986153da4052bb8a21
#
_cell.length_a   1.000
_cell.length_b   1.000
_cell.length_c   1.000
_cell.angle_alpha   90.00
_cell.angle_beta   90.00
_cell.angle_gamma   90.00
#
_symmetry.space_group_name_H-M   'P 1'
#
loop_
_entity.id
_entity.type
_entity.pdbx_description
1 polymer ?
#
loop_
_entity_poly.entity_id
_entity_poly.type
_entity_poly.pdbx_seq_one_letter_code
_entity_poly.pdbx_strand_id
1 'polypeptide(L)'
;MDFSGRSVIVVGPNLKMDECGLPKNMALELFKPHLLSKLEERGYATTLKQAKRMIEQKSNEVWECLQEITEGYPVLLNRAPTLHKQSIQAFHPKLIDGKAIQLHPLVCSAFNADFDGDQMAVHVPLSQEAIAECKVLMLSSMNILLPASGKAVAIPSQDMVLGLYYLSLEKSGVKGEHKLFSSVNEIITAIDTKELDIHAKIRVLDQGNIIATSAGRMIIKSILPDFIPTDLWNRPMKKKDIGVLVDYVHKVGGIGITATFLDNLKTLGFRYATKAGISISMEDIITPKDKQKMVEKAKVEVKKIQQQYDQGLLTDQERYNKIIDTWTEVNDKMSKEMMTAIAQDKEGFNSIYMMADSGARGSAAQIRQLSAMRGLMTKPDGSIIETPIISNFKEGLNVLEYFNSTHGARKGLADTALKTANAGYLTRKLIDVSQNVKVVSDDCGTHEGIEITDIAVGSELIEPLEERIFGRVLLEDVIDPITNEILLYADTLIDEEGAKKVVEAGIKSITIRTPVTCKAPKGVCAKCYGLNLGEGKMSYPGEAVGVVAAQSIGEPGTQLTLRTFHVGGTASRSQDEREIVASKEGFVRFYNLRTYTNKEGKNIIANRRNASILVVEPKIKAPFDGELRIETVYEEVVVSVKNGDQEAKFVLRRSDIVKPSELAGVGGKIEGKVYLPYASGHKVHKGEVSLILSKRAGMCLIASLMRANC
;
A
#
# COMPACT_ATOMS: atom_id res chain seq x y z
N MET A 1 -7.11 -33.74 21.81
CA MET A 1 -8.20 -32.90 21.25
C MET A 1 -8.97 -33.76 20.29
N ASP A 2 -10.20 -34.10 20.64
CA ASP A 2 -11.10 -34.82 19.79
C ASP A 2 -11.60 -33.86 18.69
N PHE A 3 -11.99 -34.42 17.54
CA PHE A 3 -12.48 -33.66 16.39
C PHE A 3 -11.49 -32.63 15.80
N SER A 4 -10.20 -32.89 15.95
CA SER A 4 -9.13 -32.06 15.42
C SER A 4 -8.10 -32.91 14.71
N GLY A 5 -7.51 -32.38 13.65
CA GLY A 5 -6.43 -33.00 12.90
C GLY A 5 -5.39 -31.97 12.49
N ARG A 6 -4.25 -32.46 12.02
CA ARG A 6 -3.17 -31.59 11.50
C ARG A 6 -2.50 -32.26 10.31
N SER A 7 -2.24 -31.48 9.26
CA SER A 7 -1.49 -31.92 8.10
C SER A 7 -0.73 -30.79 7.43
N VAL A 8 0.17 -31.15 6.54
CA VAL A 8 0.85 -30.21 5.65
C VAL A 8 -0.15 -29.60 4.68
N ILE A 9 0.09 -28.35 4.30
CA ILE A 9 -0.73 -27.64 3.31
C ILE A 9 -0.07 -27.64 1.94
N VAL A 10 -0.91 -27.66 0.90
CA VAL A 10 -0.51 -27.48 -0.50
C VAL A 10 -1.48 -26.52 -1.18
N VAL A 11 -1.04 -25.95 -2.31
CA VAL A 11 -1.89 -25.02 -3.06
C VAL A 11 -3.08 -25.74 -3.69
N GLY A 12 -4.26 -25.13 -3.59
CA GLY A 12 -5.51 -25.56 -4.23
C GLY A 12 -5.99 -24.54 -5.27
N PRO A 13 -5.44 -24.52 -6.50
CA PRO A 13 -5.78 -23.47 -7.48
C PRO A 13 -7.23 -23.55 -7.97
N ASN A 14 -7.85 -24.72 -7.92
CA ASN A 14 -9.21 -24.97 -8.40
C ASN A 14 -10.29 -24.77 -7.34
N LEU A 15 -9.89 -24.49 -6.09
CA LEU A 15 -10.84 -24.24 -5.00
C LEU A 15 -11.47 -22.86 -5.16
N LYS A 16 -12.71 -22.71 -4.71
CA LYS A 16 -13.32 -21.40 -4.49
C LYS A 16 -12.81 -20.78 -3.20
N MET A 17 -13.03 -19.49 -3.03
CA MET A 17 -12.52 -18.76 -1.87
C MET A 17 -13.00 -19.33 -0.53
N ASP A 18 -14.22 -19.85 -0.48
CA ASP A 18 -14.85 -20.45 0.69
C ASP A 18 -14.61 -21.96 0.84
N GLU A 19 -13.85 -22.58 -0.09
CA GLU A 19 -13.57 -24.02 -0.09
C GLU A 19 -12.16 -24.35 0.41
N CYS A 20 -12.00 -25.48 1.07
CA CYS A 20 -10.70 -26.12 1.33
C CYS A 20 -10.71 -27.59 0.92
N GLY A 21 -9.58 -28.09 0.46
CA GLY A 21 -9.40 -29.51 0.15
C GLY A 21 -9.02 -30.30 1.39
N LEU A 22 -9.92 -31.16 1.87
CA LEU A 22 -9.68 -32.01 3.03
C LEU A 22 -9.38 -33.44 2.60
N PRO A 23 -8.25 -34.07 3.03
CA PRO A 23 -7.95 -35.45 2.75
C PRO A 23 -9.05 -36.40 3.24
N LYS A 24 -9.56 -37.28 2.36
CA LYS A 24 -10.63 -38.23 2.67
C LYS A 24 -10.42 -39.01 3.97
N ASN A 25 -9.18 -39.52 4.17
CA ASN A 25 -8.84 -40.30 5.37
C ASN A 25 -8.88 -39.42 6.64
N MET A 26 -8.51 -38.14 6.56
CA MET A 26 -8.62 -37.21 7.68
C MET A 26 -10.08 -36.90 7.99
N ALA A 27 -10.88 -36.63 6.95
CA ALA A 27 -12.31 -36.38 7.09
C ALA A 27 -13.04 -37.56 7.75
N LEU A 28 -12.70 -38.77 7.38
CA LEU A 28 -13.30 -39.98 7.93
C LEU A 28 -13.09 -40.08 9.45
N GLU A 29 -11.91 -39.75 9.96
CA GLU A 29 -11.65 -39.76 11.41
C GLU A 29 -12.28 -38.55 12.12
N LEU A 30 -12.25 -37.37 11.51
CA LEU A 30 -12.85 -36.16 12.09
C LEU A 30 -14.37 -36.25 12.21
N PHE A 31 -15.06 -36.80 11.21
CA PHE A 31 -16.52 -36.89 11.15
C PHE A 31 -17.03 -38.27 11.61
N LYS A 32 -16.19 -39.12 12.23
CA LYS A 32 -16.53 -40.46 12.63
C LYS A 32 -17.85 -40.58 13.44
N PRO A 33 -18.13 -39.74 14.45
CA PRO A 33 -19.41 -39.82 15.17
C PRO A 33 -20.62 -39.48 14.29
N HIS A 34 -20.50 -38.48 13.43
CA HIS A 34 -21.57 -38.10 12.51
C HIS A 34 -21.83 -39.20 11.47
N LEU A 35 -20.75 -39.87 11.01
CA LEU A 35 -20.85 -41.03 10.13
C LEU A 35 -21.56 -42.21 10.79
N LEU A 36 -21.26 -42.52 12.06
CA LEU A 36 -21.92 -43.58 12.79
C LEU A 36 -23.45 -43.36 12.88
N SER A 37 -23.84 -42.15 13.25
CA SER A 37 -25.27 -41.76 13.30
C SER A 37 -25.93 -41.83 11.91
N LYS A 38 -25.25 -41.34 10.86
CA LYS A 38 -25.82 -41.31 9.51
C LYS A 38 -25.96 -42.71 8.88
N LEU A 39 -25.01 -43.61 9.15
CA LEU A 39 -25.08 -45.01 8.70
C LEU A 39 -26.22 -45.78 9.36
N GLU A 40 -26.53 -45.49 10.63
CA GLU A 40 -27.71 -46.04 11.33
C GLU A 40 -28.99 -45.46 10.79
N GLU A 41 -29.07 -44.13 10.61
CA GLU A 41 -30.23 -43.42 10.08
C GLU A 41 -30.65 -43.91 8.69
N ARG A 42 -29.66 -44.20 7.82
CA ARG A 42 -29.89 -44.73 6.47
C ARG A 42 -30.15 -46.26 6.44
N GLY A 43 -29.98 -46.94 7.56
CA GLY A 43 -30.23 -48.38 7.67
C GLY A 43 -29.13 -49.24 7.07
N TYR A 44 -27.94 -48.68 6.71
CA TYR A 44 -26.80 -49.44 6.26
C TYR A 44 -26.17 -50.30 7.38
N ALA A 45 -26.30 -49.81 8.60
CA ALA A 45 -25.84 -50.54 9.78
C ALA A 45 -27.00 -50.58 10.83
N THR A 46 -27.26 -51.80 11.38
CA THR A 46 -28.24 -52.00 12.42
C THR A 46 -27.65 -51.86 13.83
N THR A 47 -26.33 -51.86 13.95
CA THR A 47 -25.62 -51.74 15.23
C THR A 47 -24.37 -50.88 15.07
N LEU A 48 -23.99 -50.15 16.13
CA LEU A 48 -22.75 -49.37 16.21
C LEU A 48 -21.50 -50.18 15.89
N LYS A 49 -21.48 -51.50 16.25
CA LYS A 49 -20.37 -52.38 15.97
C LYS A 49 -20.24 -52.68 14.47
N GLN A 50 -21.34 -52.81 13.78
CA GLN A 50 -21.37 -53.00 12.33
C GLN A 50 -20.94 -51.70 11.63
N ALA A 51 -21.47 -50.53 12.02
CA ALA A 51 -21.08 -49.25 11.48
C ALA A 51 -19.58 -49.01 11.65
N LYS A 52 -18.98 -49.28 12.81
CA LYS A 52 -17.52 -49.17 13.01
C LYS A 52 -16.73 -50.08 12.06
N ARG A 53 -17.17 -51.32 11.84
CA ARG A 53 -16.52 -52.23 10.89
C ARG A 53 -16.57 -51.71 9.45
N MET A 54 -17.74 -51.16 9.03
CA MET A 54 -17.89 -50.56 7.70
C MET A 54 -16.94 -49.36 7.51
N ILE A 55 -16.78 -48.52 8.53
CA ILE A 55 -15.83 -47.41 8.51
C ILE A 55 -14.39 -47.92 8.42
N GLU A 56 -14.00 -48.94 9.16
CA GLU A 56 -12.66 -49.55 9.09
C GLU A 56 -12.40 -50.18 7.73
N GLN A 57 -13.40 -50.80 7.12
CA GLN A 57 -13.33 -51.41 5.80
C GLN A 57 -13.39 -50.37 4.66
N LYS A 58 -13.77 -49.14 4.97
CA LYS A 58 -13.89 -48.05 3.99
C LYS A 58 -14.82 -48.39 2.82
N SER A 59 -16.02 -48.95 3.12
CA SER A 59 -16.98 -49.31 2.09
C SER A 59 -17.48 -48.09 1.30
N ASN A 60 -18.06 -48.31 0.11
CA ASN A 60 -18.53 -47.22 -0.75
C ASN A 60 -19.63 -46.40 -0.10
N GLU A 61 -20.53 -47.04 0.65
CA GLU A 61 -21.62 -46.39 1.40
C GLU A 61 -21.09 -45.40 2.44
N VAL A 62 -19.92 -45.68 3.04
CA VAL A 62 -19.26 -44.76 3.98
C VAL A 62 -18.78 -43.51 3.28
N TRP A 63 -18.26 -43.64 2.06
CA TRP A 63 -17.82 -42.44 1.29
C TRP A 63 -18.99 -41.59 0.83
N GLU A 64 -20.11 -42.18 0.43
CA GLU A 64 -21.34 -41.46 0.07
C GLU A 64 -21.90 -40.70 1.28
N CYS A 65 -22.03 -41.39 2.43
CA CYS A 65 -22.45 -40.75 3.66
C CYS A 65 -21.49 -39.61 4.11
N LEU A 66 -20.18 -39.81 3.97
CA LEU A 66 -19.19 -38.80 4.31
C LEU A 66 -19.33 -37.57 3.42
N GLN A 67 -19.51 -37.76 2.12
CA GLN A 67 -19.72 -36.65 1.19
C GLN A 67 -20.97 -35.84 1.53
N GLU A 68 -22.07 -36.53 1.84
CA GLU A 68 -23.31 -35.87 2.25
C GLU A 68 -23.15 -35.09 3.55
N ILE A 69 -22.45 -35.63 4.56
CA ILE A 69 -22.18 -34.94 5.84
C ILE A 69 -21.31 -33.70 5.63
N THR A 70 -20.29 -33.81 4.79
CA THR A 70 -19.34 -32.71 4.57
C THR A 70 -19.91 -31.61 3.69
N GLU A 71 -20.95 -31.88 2.89
CA GLU A 71 -21.60 -30.87 2.06
C GLU A 71 -22.28 -29.80 2.92
N GLY A 72 -21.75 -28.55 2.83
CA GLY A 72 -22.26 -27.42 3.61
C GLY A 72 -21.93 -27.42 5.11
N TYR A 73 -21.14 -28.36 5.60
CA TYR A 73 -20.64 -28.37 6.98
C TYR A 73 -19.30 -27.60 7.05
N PRO A 74 -19.19 -26.49 7.84
CA PRO A 74 -17.95 -25.73 7.89
C PRO A 74 -16.89 -26.43 8.74
N VAL A 75 -15.63 -26.30 8.34
CA VAL A 75 -14.47 -26.69 9.15
C VAL A 75 -13.58 -25.48 9.38
N LEU A 76 -12.95 -25.41 10.56
CA LEU A 76 -12.02 -24.35 10.90
C LEU A 76 -10.60 -24.76 10.55
N LEU A 77 -9.89 -23.93 9.82
CA LEU A 77 -8.46 -24.05 9.59
C LEU A 77 -7.70 -23.03 10.44
N ASN A 78 -6.61 -23.46 11.06
CA ASN A 78 -5.75 -22.61 11.88
C ASN A 78 -4.28 -22.87 11.55
N ARG A 79 -3.51 -21.80 11.37
CA ARG A 79 -2.04 -21.86 11.27
C ARG A 79 -1.42 -21.22 12.51
N ALA A 80 -0.56 -21.94 13.19
CA ALA A 80 0.26 -21.39 14.26
C ALA A 80 1.50 -20.66 13.69
N PRO A 81 1.90 -19.49 14.26
CA PRO A 81 1.29 -18.80 15.38
C PRO A 81 0.01 -18.03 15.00
N THR A 82 -1.02 -18.11 15.85
CA THR A 82 -2.27 -17.38 15.68
C THR A 82 -2.08 -15.93 16.16
N LEU A 83 -1.76 -15.02 15.24
CA LEU A 83 -1.41 -13.64 15.57
C LEU A 83 -2.65 -12.72 15.62
N HIS A 84 -3.64 -12.97 14.79
CA HIS A 84 -4.86 -12.16 14.69
C HIS A 84 -6.08 -13.03 14.34
N LYS A 85 -7.27 -12.44 14.38
CA LYS A 85 -8.52 -13.19 14.15
C LYS A 85 -8.57 -13.92 12.81
N GLN A 86 -7.93 -13.40 11.76
CA GLN A 86 -7.91 -14.00 10.43
C GLN A 86 -6.97 -15.22 10.31
N SER A 87 -6.17 -15.53 11.34
CA SER A 87 -5.37 -16.76 11.39
C SER A 87 -6.22 -18.02 11.69
N ILE A 88 -7.51 -17.84 11.97
CA ILE A 88 -8.50 -18.92 12.08
C ILE A 88 -9.68 -18.54 11.19
N GLN A 89 -9.96 -19.35 10.18
CA GLN A 89 -11.07 -19.11 9.25
C GLN A 89 -11.82 -20.40 9.00
N ALA A 90 -13.12 -20.27 8.68
CA ALA A 90 -13.97 -21.37 8.31
C ALA A 90 -14.00 -21.56 6.79
N PHE A 91 -14.09 -22.82 6.38
CA PHE A 91 -14.16 -23.24 4.98
C PHE A 91 -15.14 -24.38 4.80
N HIS A 92 -15.71 -24.51 3.63
CA HIS A 92 -16.46 -25.69 3.22
C HIS A 92 -15.50 -26.78 2.73
N PRO A 93 -15.43 -27.96 3.37
CA PRO A 93 -14.50 -29.00 2.99
C PRO A 93 -14.92 -29.68 1.69
N LYS A 94 -13.98 -29.79 0.76
CA LYS A 94 -14.09 -30.59 -0.43
C LYS A 94 -13.18 -31.81 -0.28
N LEU A 95 -13.75 -33.00 -0.38
CA LEU A 95 -12.99 -34.23 -0.20
C LEU A 95 -12.01 -34.45 -1.36
N ILE A 96 -10.76 -34.62 -1.03
CA ILE A 96 -9.67 -34.85 -1.99
C ILE A 96 -8.92 -36.12 -1.72
N ASP A 97 -8.39 -36.72 -2.77
CA ASP A 97 -7.44 -37.82 -2.65
C ASP A 97 -6.06 -37.23 -2.30
N GLY A 98 -5.35 -37.90 -1.39
CA GLY A 98 -4.05 -37.44 -0.92
C GLY A 98 -3.94 -37.38 0.60
N LYS A 99 -2.87 -36.76 1.11
CA LYS A 99 -2.59 -36.62 2.55
C LYS A 99 -2.45 -35.18 3.01
N ALA A 100 -2.30 -34.23 2.09
CA ALA A 100 -2.12 -32.82 2.39
C ALA A 100 -3.43 -32.05 2.24
N ILE A 101 -3.63 -31.03 3.06
CA ILE A 101 -4.75 -30.12 2.97
C ILE A 101 -4.52 -29.15 1.81
N GLN A 102 -5.50 -28.98 0.94
CA GLN A 102 -5.43 -27.96 -0.11
C GLN A 102 -6.01 -26.65 0.43
N LEU A 103 -5.21 -25.57 0.28
CA LEU A 103 -5.58 -24.23 0.71
C LEU A 103 -5.72 -23.31 -0.50
N HIS A 104 -6.73 -22.44 -0.46
CA HIS A 104 -6.93 -21.42 -1.49
C HIS A 104 -5.79 -20.40 -1.47
N PRO A 105 -5.15 -20.06 -2.61
CA PRO A 105 -3.95 -19.22 -2.61
C PRO A 105 -4.19 -17.78 -2.10
N LEU A 106 -5.37 -17.21 -2.25
CA LEU A 106 -5.66 -15.85 -1.79
C LEU A 106 -5.73 -15.69 -0.27
N VAL A 107 -6.01 -16.77 0.48
CA VAL A 107 -6.06 -16.70 1.95
C VAL A 107 -4.68 -16.90 2.61
N CYS A 108 -3.66 -17.25 1.83
CA CYS A 108 -2.30 -17.47 2.36
C CYS A 108 -1.75 -16.21 3.06
N SER A 109 -2.07 -15.02 2.57
CA SER A 109 -1.66 -13.75 3.20
C SER A 109 -2.28 -13.55 4.58
N ALA A 110 -3.57 -13.92 4.76
CA ALA A 110 -4.26 -13.83 6.03
C ALA A 110 -3.69 -14.79 7.08
N PHE A 111 -3.32 -15.99 6.67
CA PHE A 111 -2.67 -16.98 7.53
C PHE A 111 -1.17 -16.75 7.69
N ASN A 112 -0.56 -15.86 6.92
CA ASN A 112 0.90 -15.76 6.75
C ASN A 112 1.53 -17.14 6.44
N ALA A 113 0.87 -17.90 5.55
CA ALA A 113 1.23 -19.28 5.20
C ALA A 113 1.93 -19.34 3.85
N ASP A 114 2.88 -20.25 3.74
CA ASP A 114 3.51 -20.66 2.47
C ASP A 114 3.51 -22.18 2.34
N PHE A 115 3.92 -22.69 1.19
CA PHE A 115 3.85 -24.12 0.88
C PHE A 115 5.21 -24.80 0.93
N ASP A 116 6.11 -24.31 1.80
CA ASP A 116 7.46 -24.85 1.99
C ASP A 116 7.55 -26.00 3.03
N GLY A 117 6.41 -26.44 3.55
CA GLY A 117 6.30 -27.47 4.60
C GLY A 117 5.42 -27.03 5.76
N ASP A 118 4.77 -25.88 5.65
CA ASP A 118 3.82 -25.41 6.64
C ASP A 118 2.69 -26.43 6.88
N GLN A 119 2.25 -26.49 8.14
CA GLN A 119 1.14 -27.33 8.57
C GLN A 119 0.00 -26.46 9.10
N MET A 120 -1.23 -26.93 8.91
CA MET A 120 -2.42 -26.33 9.49
C MET A 120 -3.20 -27.34 10.29
N ALA A 121 -3.83 -26.84 11.38
CA ALA A 121 -4.77 -27.61 12.16
C ALA A 121 -6.18 -27.46 11.57
N VAL A 122 -6.95 -28.55 11.60
CA VAL A 122 -8.37 -28.58 11.22
C VAL A 122 -9.20 -28.87 12.46
N HIS A 123 -10.27 -28.14 12.65
CA HIS A 123 -11.20 -28.34 13.76
C HIS A 123 -12.63 -28.41 13.23
N VAL A 124 -13.42 -29.31 13.79
CA VAL A 124 -14.85 -29.49 13.44
C VAL A 124 -15.70 -28.84 14.53
N PRO A 125 -16.53 -27.82 14.25
CA PRO A 125 -17.48 -27.29 15.20
C PRO A 125 -18.57 -28.32 15.49
N LEU A 126 -18.98 -28.45 16.75
CA LEU A 126 -19.92 -29.50 17.17
C LEU A 126 -21.32 -29.00 17.46
N SER A 127 -21.47 -27.81 18.06
CA SER A 127 -22.80 -27.28 18.38
C SER A 127 -23.39 -26.50 17.19
N GLN A 128 -24.69 -26.43 17.14
CA GLN A 128 -25.41 -25.69 16.08
C GLN A 128 -25.07 -24.18 16.11
N GLU A 129 -24.91 -23.64 17.33
CA GLU A 129 -24.49 -22.25 17.52
C GLU A 129 -23.07 -22.02 16.93
N ALA A 130 -22.12 -22.93 17.21
CA ALA A 130 -20.78 -22.83 16.67
C ALA A 130 -20.77 -22.96 15.14
N ILE A 131 -21.60 -23.84 14.57
CA ILE A 131 -21.77 -23.98 13.13
C ILE A 131 -22.34 -22.68 12.52
N ALA A 132 -23.32 -22.07 13.17
CA ALA A 132 -23.88 -20.80 12.72
C ALA A 132 -22.84 -19.66 12.77
N GLU A 133 -22.10 -19.55 13.87
CA GLU A 133 -21.00 -18.58 13.99
C GLU A 133 -19.91 -18.79 12.91
N CYS A 134 -19.55 -20.03 12.64
CA CYS A 134 -18.60 -20.36 11.57
C CYS A 134 -19.09 -19.87 10.20
N LYS A 135 -20.37 -20.04 9.89
CA LYS A 135 -20.97 -19.65 8.61
C LYS A 135 -21.14 -18.14 8.46
N VAL A 136 -21.50 -17.44 9.54
CA VAL A 136 -21.85 -16.02 9.49
C VAL A 136 -20.64 -15.12 9.75
N LEU A 137 -19.76 -15.48 10.68
CA LEU A 137 -18.66 -14.62 11.14
C LEU A 137 -17.28 -15.05 10.65
N MET A 138 -17.05 -16.38 10.53
CA MET A 138 -15.70 -16.90 10.33
C MET A 138 -15.41 -17.41 8.91
N LEU A 139 -16.41 -17.45 8.03
CA LEU A 139 -16.20 -17.92 6.65
C LEU A 139 -15.19 -17.01 5.95
N SER A 140 -14.27 -17.61 5.18
CA SER A 140 -13.19 -16.88 4.52
C SER A 140 -13.68 -15.78 3.56
N SER A 141 -14.81 -16.02 2.88
CA SER A 141 -15.46 -15.03 2.03
C SER A 141 -15.96 -13.79 2.78
N MET A 142 -16.26 -13.90 4.09
CA MET A 142 -16.69 -12.77 4.94
C MET A 142 -15.52 -11.97 5.50
N ASN A 143 -14.30 -12.54 5.51
CA ASN A 143 -13.11 -11.94 6.12
C ASN A 143 -12.11 -11.44 5.07
N ILE A 144 -12.59 -10.70 4.07
CA ILE A 144 -11.77 -10.16 2.98
C ILE A 144 -10.93 -8.96 3.44
N LEU A 145 -11.46 -8.13 4.38
CA LEU A 145 -10.81 -6.91 4.84
C LEU A 145 -9.97 -7.12 6.09
N LEU A 146 -8.85 -6.39 6.19
CA LEU A 146 -8.04 -6.31 7.40
C LEU A 146 -8.71 -5.45 8.46
N PRO A 147 -8.87 -5.93 9.71
CA PRO A 147 -9.43 -5.11 10.79
C PRO A 147 -8.54 -3.91 11.16
N ALA A 148 -7.23 -3.97 10.87
CA ALA A 148 -6.29 -2.91 11.18
C ALA A 148 -6.38 -1.70 10.25
N SER A 149 -6.65 -1.91 8.95
CA SER A 149 -6.57 -0.85 7.93
C SER A 149 -7.80 -0.74 7.04
N GLY A 150 -8.72 -1.72 7.08
CA GLY A 150 -9.87 -1.77 6.18
C GLY A 150 -9.53 -2.09 4.72
N LYS A 151 -8.27 -2.35 4.41
CA LYS A 151 -7.83 -2.74 3.06
C LYS A 151 -8.02 -4.25 2.86
N ALA A 152 -8.25 -4.67 1.62
CA ALA A 152 -8.39 -6.09 1.32
C ALA A 152 -7.09 -6.86 1.64
N VAL A 153 -7.21 -7.98 2.34
CA VAL A 153 -6.11 -8.91 2.60
C VAL A 153 -6.01 -9.99 1.53
N ALA A 154 -7.16 -10.37 0.98
CA ALA A 154 -7.27 -11.37 -0.09
C ALA A 154 -6.95 -10.74 -1.46
N ILE A 155 -5.69 -10.32 -1.65
CA ILE A 155 -5.22 -9.74 -2.92
C ILE A 155 -4.40 -10.79 -3.67
N PRO A 156 -4.54 -10.90 -5.00
CA PRO A 156 -3.66 -11.71 -5.83
C PRO A 156 -2.18 -11.43 -5.53
N SER A 157 -1.38 -12.49 -5.50
CA SER A 157 0.05 -12.41 -5.20
C SER A 157 0.85 -13.30 -6.14
N GLN A 158 2.18 -13.10 -6.18
CA GLN A 158 3.13 -13.93 -6.93
C GLN A 158 2.69 -14.16 -8.38
N ASP A 159 2.48 -15.43 -8.79
CA ASP A 159 2.18 -15.82 -10.17
C ASP A 159 0.87 -15.22 -10.69
N MET A 160 -0.12 -15.02 -9.82
CA MET A 160 -1.38 -14.39 -10.20
C MET A 160 -1.17 -12.94 -10.65
N VAL A 161 -0.37 -12.17 -9.88
CA VAL A 161 -0.02 -10.78 -10.24
C VAL A 161 0.82 -10.77 -11.51
N LEU A 162 1.80 -11.66 -11.62
CA LEU A 162 2.68 -11.73 -12.79
C LEU A 162 1.90 -12.03 -14.07
N GLY A 163 0.94 -12.96 -14.02
CA GLY A 163 0.08 -13.28 -15.16
C GLY A 163 -0.82 -12.13 -15.58
N LEU A 164 -1.43 -11.42 -14.62
CA LEU A 164 -2.27 -10.24 -14.88
C LEU A 164 -1.43 -9.07 -15.41
N TYR A 165 -0.25 -8.86 -14.85
CA TYR A 165 0.69 -7.84 -15.32
C TYR A 165 1.13 -8.12 -16.76
N TYR A 166 1.61 -9.33 -17.05
CA TYR A 166 1.97 -9.75 -18.40
C TYR A 166 0.83 -9.52 -19.40
N LEU A 167 -0.39 -9.89 -19.05
CA LEU A 167 -1.57 -9.68 -19.88
C LEU A 167 -1.86 -8.19 -20.14
N SER A 168 -1.55 -7.32 -19.20
CA SER A 168 -1.85 -5.88 -19.29
C SER A 168 -0.77 -5.05 -19.98
N LEU A 169 0.41 -5.62 -20.26
CA LEU A 169 1.50 -4.94 -20.96
C LEU A 169 1.16 -4.65 -22.42
N GLU A 170 1.75 -3.60 -22.95
CA GLU A 170 1.64 -3.20 -24.35
C GLU A 170 2.96 -3.38 -25.08
N LYS A 171 2.92 -3.85 -26.31
CA LYS A 171 4.06 -3.96 -27.20
C LYS A 171 3.74 -3.30 -28.53
N SER A 172 4.67 -2.51 -29.05
CA SER A 172 4.54 -1.86 -30.36
C SER A 172 5.10 -2.75 -31.47
N GLY A 173 4.59 -2.61 -32.69
CA GLY A 173 5.07 -3.35 -33.86
C GLY A 173 4.64 -4.82 -33.92
N VAL A 174 3.57 -5.20 -33.17
CA VAL A 174 3.03 -6.56 -33.18
C VAL A 174 1.83 -6.72 -34.11
N LYS A 175 1.49 -7.95 -34.46
CA LYS A 175 0.36 -8.27 -35.34
C LYS A 175 -0.96 -7.70 -34.81
N GLY A 176 -1.74 -7.04 -35.69
CA GLY A 176 -3.08 -6.57 -35.37
C GLY A 176 -3.14 -5.21 -34.66
N GLU A 177 -2.01 -4.48 -34.59
CA GLU A 177 -1.96 -3.15 -33.99
C GLU A 177 -2.93 -2.18 -34.70
N HIS A 178 -3.57 -1.30 -33.90
CA HIS A 178 -4.53 -0.28 -34.33
C HIS A 178 -5.83 -0.79 -34.97
N LYS A 179 -6.11 -2.09 -35.03
CA LYS A 179 -7.39 -2.62 -35.48
C LYS A 179 -8.52 -2.19 -34.54
N LEU A 180 -9.72 -2.03 -35.12
CA LEU A 180 -10.97 -1.74 -34.41
C LEU A 180 -11.75 -3.03 -34.18
N PHE A 181 -12.20 -3.24 -32.94
CA PHE A 181 -13.03 -4.39 -32.55
C PHE A 181 -14.34 -3.92 -31.93
N SER A 182 -15.40 -4.69 -32.12
CA SER A 182 -16.73 -4.37 -31.58
C SER A 182 -17.02 -5.06 -30.25
N SER A 183 -16.38 -6.21 -29.99
CA SER A 183 -16.63 -6.98 -28.75
C SER A 183 -15.40 -7.74 -28.28
N VAL A 184 -15.44 -8.13 -27.00
CA VAL A 184 -14.36 -8.94 -26.37
C VAL A 184 -14.27 -10.33 -27.03
N ASN A 185 -15.41 -10.92 -27.45
CA ASN A 185 -15.43 -12.24 -28.09
C ASN A 185 -14.70 -12.22 -29.44
N GLU A 186 -14.85 -11.13 -30.19
CA GLU A 186 -14.12 -10.92 -31.44
C GLU A 186 -12.62 -10.86 -31.22
N ILE A 187 -12.19 -10.16 -30.17
CA ILE A 187 -10.78 -10.09 -29.77
C ILE A 187 -10.23 -11.46 -29.40
N ILE A 188 -10.96 -12.24 -28.59
CA ILE A 188 -10.55 -13.60 -28.19
C ILE A 188 -10.41 -14.48 -29.44
N THR A 189 -11.37 -14.42 -30.36
CA THR A 189 -11.30 -15.19 -31.60
C THR A 189 -10.11 -14.78 -32.47
N ALA A 190 -9.84 -13.47 -32.59
CA ALA A 190 -8.67 -12.96 -33.33
C ALA A 190 -7.32 -13.37 -32.66
N ILE A 191 -7.27 -13.51 -31.34
CA ILE A 191 -6.08 -14.03 -30.65
C ILE A 191 -5.92 -15.53 -30.92
N ASP A 192 -7.00 -16.30 -30.85
CA ASP A 192 -6.97 -17.76 -31.07
C ASP A 192 -6.61 -18.12 -32.52
N THR A 193 -7.03 -17.30 -33.50
CA THR A 193 -6.63 -17.42 -34.91
C THR A 193 -5.22 -16.88 -35.21
N LYS A 194 -4.52 -16.33 -34.21
CA LYS A 194 -3.19 -15.70 -34.32
C LYS A 194 -3.13 -14.51 -35.29
N GLU A 195 -4.24 -13.83 -35.49
CA GLU A 195 -4.33 -12.59 -36.27
C GLU A 195 -4.06 -11.35 -35.40
N LEU A 196 -4.22 -11.50 -34.10
CA LEU A 196 -3.99 -10.46 -33.07
C LEU A 196 -3.04 -10.97 -32.01
N ASP A 197 -2.04 -10.16 -31.67
CA ASP A 197 -1.19 -10.42 -30.51
C ASP A 197 -1.86 -9.92 -29.22
N ILE A 198 -1.60 -10.60 -28.10
CA ILE A 198 -2.17 -10.26 -26.79
C ILE A 198 -1.75 -8.84 -26.34
N HIS A 199 -0.52 -8.43 -26.70
CA HIS A 199 0.06 -7.14 -26.31
C HIS A 199 -0.22 -6.01 -27.32
N ALA A 200 -0.96 -6.30 -28.40
CA ALA A 200 -1.24 -5.32 -29.44
C ALA A 200 -2.12 -4.17 -28.92
N LYS A 201 -1.77 -2.95 -29.29
CA LYS A 201 -2.61 -1.76 -29.07
C LYS A 201 -3.78 -1.79 -30.06
N ILE A 202 -4.99 -1.81 -29.53
CA ILE A 202 -6.22 -1.88 -30.30
C ILE A 202 -7.19 -0.76 -29.94
N ARG A 203 -8.20 -0.57 -30.76
CA ARG A 203 -9.33 0.30 -30.47
C ARG A 203 -10.57 -0.56 -30.32
N VAL A 204 -11.35 -0.30 -29.28
CA VAL A 204 -12.57 -1.08 -28.99
C VAL A 204 -13.73 -0.13 -28.78
N LEU A 205 -14.86 -0.48 -29.34
CA LEU A 205 -16.12 0.22 -29.11
C LEU A 205 -16.71 -0.29 -27.78
N ASP A 206 -16.69 0.56 -26.76
CA ASP A 206 -17.25 0.27 -25.44
C ASP A 206 -18.32 1.29 -25.09
N GLN A 207 -19.55 0.83 -24.84
CA GLN A 207 -20.70 1.67 -24.49
C GLN A 207 -20.88 2.93 -25.39
N GLY A 208 -20.56 2.80 -26.69
CA GLY A 208 -20.66 3.89 -27.66
C GLY A 208 -19.42 4.78 -27.79
N ASN A 209 -18.40 4.59 -26.95
CA ASN A 209 -17.13 5.32 -27.00
C ASN A 209 -16.01 4.42 -27.54
N ILE A 210 -15.12 5.00 -28.35
CA ILE A 210 -13.92 4.29 -28.82
C ILE A 210 -12.81 4.47 -27.79
N ILE A 211 -12.41 3.38 -27.17
CA ILE A 211 -11.34 3.34 -26.16
C ILE A 211 -10.09 2.75 -26.79
N ALA A 212 -8.95 3.42 -26.64
CA ALA A 212 -7.64 2.86 -26.97
C ALA A 212 -7.14 2.01 -25.80
N THR A 213 -6.83 0.75 -26.06
CA THR A 213 -6.43 -0.22 -25.03
C THR A 213 -5.57 -1.32 -25.63
N SER A 214 -5.14 -2.30 -24.85
CA SER A 214 -4.50 -3.51 -25.35
C SER A 214 -5.48 -4.69 -25.40
N ALA A 215 -5.21 -5.66 -26.28
CA ALA A 215 -6.03 -6.86 -26.39
C ALA A 215 -6.10 -7.62 -25.05
N GLY A 216 -5.01 -7.69 -24.33
CA GLY A 216 -4.96 -8.34 -23.01
C GLY A 216 -5.78 -7.62 -21.93
N ARG A 217 -5.82 -6.28 -21.92
CA ARG A 217 -6.66 -5.52 -20.97
C ARG A 217 -8.14 -5.75 -21.21
N MET A 218 -8.55 -5.97 -22.44
CA MET A 218 -9.94 -6.33 -22.77
C MET A 218 -10.31 -7.72 -22.26
N ILE A 219 -9.37 -8.65 -22.22
CA ILE A 219 -9.59 -9.96 -21.56
C ILE A 219 -9.76 -9.77 -20.04
N ILE A 220 -8.99 -8.89 -19.41
CA ILE A 220 -9.21 -8.56 -18.00
C ILE A 220 -10.61 -7.96 -17.83
N LYS A 221 -11.02 -7.02 -18.71
CA LYS A 221 -12.34 -6.42 -18.66
C LYS A 221 -13.47 -7.45 -18.71
N SER A 222 -13.32 -8.56 -19.44
CA SER A 222 -14.37 -9.58 -19.53
C SER A 222 -14.76 -10.24 -18.20
N ILE A 223 -13.90 -10.19 -17.19
CA ILE A 223 -14.16 -10.73 -15.86
C ILE A 223 -14.52 -9.65 -14.84
N LEU A 224 -14.40 -8.37 -15.23
CA LEU A 224 -14.73 -7.24 -14.38
C LEU A 224 -16.25 -7.00 -14.37
N PRO A 225 -16.84 -6.66 -13.21
CA PRO A 225 -18.19 -6.12 -13.16
C PRO A 225 -18.34 -4.83 -13.97
N ASP A 226 -19.53 -4.60 -14.55
CA ASP A 226 -19.80 -3.49 -15.47
C ASP A 226 -19.70 -2.09 -14.85
N PHE A 227 -19.77 -2.00 -13.52
CA PHE A 227 -19.73 -0.73 -12.79
C PHE A 227 -18.31 -0.16 -12.59
N ILE A 228 -17.27 -0.82 -13.08
CA ILE A 228 -15.89 -0.39 -12.86
C ILE A 228 -15.49 0.68 -13.89
N PRO A 229 -14.97 1.85 -13.44
CA PRO A 229 -14.48 2.91 -14.30
C PRO A 229 -13.30 2.45 -15.17
N THR A 230 -13.23 2.99 -16.40
CA THR A 230 -12.17 2.64 -17.37
C THR A 230 -10.77 2.92 -16.85
N ASP A 231 -10.59 3.98 -16.09
CA ASP A 231 -9.29 4.41 -15.56
C ASP A 231 -8.66 3.40 -14.59
N LEU A 232 -9.47 2.58 -13.94
CA LEU A 232 -8.98 1.59 -12.98
C LEU A 232 -8.43 0.33 -13.65
N TRP A 233 -8.88 -0.04 -14.85
CA TRP A 233 -8.45 -1.25 -15.52
C TRP A 233 -7.61 -1.03 -16.77
N ASN A 234 -7.69 0.15 -17.41
CA ASN A 234 -6.93 0.45 -18.64
C ASN A 234 -5.50 0.93 -18.36
N ARG A 235 -4.79 0.21 -17.50
CA ARG A 235 -3.41 0.49 -17.12
C ARG A 235 -2.67 -0.82 -16.84
N PRO A 236 -1.32 -0.80 -16.76
CA PRO A 236 -0.58 -2.00 -16.33
C PRO A 236 -1.02 -2.44 -14.94
N MET A 237 -1.42 -3.71 -14.78
CA MET A 237 -1.97 -4.26 -13.53
C MET A 237 -0.86 -4.64 -12.56
N LYS A 238 -0.34 -3.66 -11.80
CA LYS A 238 0.59 -3.91 -10.69
C LYS A 238 -0.19 -4.37 -9.45
N LYS A 239 0.51 -4.98 -8.51
CA LYS A 239 -0.09 -5.45 -7.23
C LYS A 239 -0.87 -4.36 -6.50
N LYS A 240 -0.37 -3.12 -6.50
CA LYS A 240 -1.05 -1.96 -5.89
C LYS A 240 -2.36 -1.62 -6.62
N ASP A 241 -2.34 -1.63 -7.95
CA ASP A 241 -3.51 -1.32 -8.78
C ASP A 241 -4.59 -2.38 -8.66
N ILE A 242 -4.18 -3.66 -8.59
CA ILE A 242 -5.10 -4.77 -8.30
C ILE A 242 -5.73 -4.60 -6.90
N GLY A 243 -4.95 -4.16 -5.90
CA GLY A 243 -5.49 -3.85 -4.57
C GLY A 243 -6.57 -2.79 -4.60
N VAL A 244 -6.31 -1.65 -5.26
CA VAL A 244 -7.30 -0.57 -5.44
C VAL A 244 -8.56 -1.08 -6.17
N LEU A 245 -8.38 -1.92 -7.18
CA LEU A 245 -9.49 -2.51 -7.93
C LEU A 245 -10.35 -3.42 -7.05
N VAL A 246 -9.73 -4.28 -6.23
CA VAL A 246 -10.44 -5.17 -5.30
C VAL A 246 -11.18 -4.36 -4.23
N ASP A 247 -10.56 -3.32 -3.67
CA ASP A 247 -11.20 -2.43 -2.68
C ASP A 247 -12.42 -1.72 -3.30
N TYR A 248 -12.31 -1.25 -4.55
CA TYR A 248 -13.43 -0.62 -5.26
C TYR A 248 -14.59 -1.60 -5.51
N VAL A 249 -14.28 -2.81 -5.97
CA VAL A 249 -15.30 -3.87 -6.19
C VAL A 249 -15.97 -4.24 -4.89
N HIS A 250 -15.24 -4.31 -3.78
CA HIS A 250 -15.81 -4.61 -2.47
C HIS A 250 -16.78 -3.51 -1.99
N LYS A 251 -16.42 -2.23 -2.19
CA LYS A 251 -17.26 -1.10 -1.78
C LYS A 251 -18.57 -1.02 -2.56
N VAL A 252 -18.53 -1.22 -3.87
CA VAL A 252 -19.69 -1.05 -4.74
C VAL A 252 -20.49 -2.36 -4.90
N GLY A 253 -19.79 -3.47 -5.09
CA GLY A 253 -20.39 -4.77 -5.39
C GLY A 253 -20.72 -5.63 -4.17
N GLY A 254 -20.16 -5.31 -3.01
CA GLY A 254 -20.34 -6.11 -1.80
C GLY A 254 -19.56 -7.44 -1.80
N ILE A 255 -19.70 -8.21 -0.72
CA ILE A 255 -18.87 -9.39 -0.43
C ILE A 255 -19.01 -10.50 -1.50
N GLY A 256 -20.24 -10.83 -1.91
CA GLY A 256 -20.47 -11.95 -2.83
C GLY A 256 -19.88 -11.75 -4.22
N ILE A 257 -20.03 -10.53 -4.78
CA ILE A 257 -19.44 -10.18 -6.08
C ILE A 257 -17.93 -10.17 -5.98
N THR A 258 -17.38 -9.66 -4.87
CA THR A 258 -15.95 -9.62 -4.63
C THR A 258 -15.33 -11.01 -4.57
N ALA A 259 -15.95 -11.96 -3.87
CA ALA A 259 -15.46 -13.34 -3.79
C ALA A 259 -15.40 -14.01 -5.17
N THR A 260 -16.48 -13.89 -5.96
CA THR A 260 -16.51 -14.42 -7.34
C THR A 260 -15.48 -13.74 -8.24
N PHE A 261 -15.34 -12.42 -8.12
CA PHE A 261 -14.36 -11.65 -8.85
C PHE A 261 -12.92 -12.08 -8.53
N LEU A 262 -12.60 -12.29 -7.26
CA LEU A 262 -11.28 -12.77 -6.82
C LEU A 262 -10.96 -14.17 -7.37
N ASP A 263 -11.93 -15.07 -7.42
CA ASP A 263 -11.76 -16.41 -8.00
C ASP A 263 -11.50 -16.34 -9.50
N ASN A 264 -12.18 -15.45 -10.22
CA ASN A 264 -11.96 -15.23 -11.64
C ASN A 264 -10.59 -14.61 -11.91
N LEU A 265 -10.17 -13.61 -11.11
CA LEU A 265 -8.82 -13.01 -11.19
C LEU A 265 -7.72 -14.05 -10.96
N LYS A 266 -7.88 -14.89 -9.92
CA LYS A 266 -6.95 -15.99 -9.63
C LYS A 266 -6.80 -16.91 -10.85
N THR A 267 -7.91 -17.35 -11.40
CA THR A 267 -7.92 -18.30 -12.52
C THR A 267 -7.28 -17.69 -13.77
N LEU A 268 -7.62 -16.43 -14.08
CA LEU A 268 -7.03 -15.69 -15.20
C LEU A 268 -5.52 -15.49 -14.99
N GLY A 269 -5.10 -15.06 -13.79
CA GLY A 269 -3.71 -14.84 -13.44
C GLY A 269 -2.86 -16.10 -13.62
N PHE A 270 -3.27 -17.23 -13.09
CA PHE A 270 -2.56 -18.50 -13.27
C PHE A 270 -2.52 -18.96 -14.74
N ARG A 271 -3.63 -18.84 -15.47
CA ARG A 271 -3.69 -19.22 -16.89
C ARG A 271 -2.67 -18.43 -17.71
N TYR A 272 -2.58 -17.13 -17.50
CA TYR A 272 -1.67 -16.28 -18.28
C TYR A 272 -0.24 -16.31 -17.76
N ALA A 273 0.02 -16.56 -16.50
CA ALA A 273 1.35 -16.84 -15.99
C ALA A 273 1.93 -18.13 -16.63
N THR A 274 1.12 -19.17 -16.77
CA THR A 274 1.49 -20.41 -17.46
C THR A 274 1.75 -20.17 -18.94
N LYS A 275 0.88 -19.42 -19.63
CA LYS A 275 1.06 -19.07 -21.06
C LYS A 275 2.30 -18.21 -21.30
N ALA A 276 2.61 -17.28 -20.39
CA ALA A 276 3.77 -16.40 -20.48
C ALA A 276 5.10 -17.16 -20.37
N GLY A 277 5.15 -18.25 -19.59
CA GLY A 277 6.35 -19.07 -19.42
C GLY A 277 7.57 -18.30 -18.96
N ILE A 278 7.38 -17.33 -18.05
CA ILE A 278 8.43 -16.45 -17.57
C ILE A 278 9.47 -17.22 -16.77
N SER A 279 10.73 -17.12 -17.20
CA SER A 279 11.87 -17.73 -16.53
C SER A 279 13.01 -16.73 -16.41
N ILE A 280 13.95 -16.97 -15.49
CA ILE A 280 15.11 -16.10 -15.22
C ILE A 280 16.37 -16.80 -15.66
N SER A 281 17.24 -16.09 -16.40
CA SER A 281 18.59 -16.51 -16.71
C SER A 281 19.62 -15.52 -16.14
N MET A 282 20.88 -15.91 -16.10
CA MET A 282 21.97 -15.02 -15.70
C MET A 282 22.17 -13.86 -16.67
N GLU A 283 21.72 -13.99 -17.91
CA GLU A 283 21.81 -12.95 -18.93
C GLU A 283 20.78 -11.83 -18.68
N ASP A 284 19.61 -12.17 -18.09
CA ASP A 284 18.58 -11.18 -17.77
C ASP A 284 19.00 -10.22 -16.65
N ILE A 285 20.06 -10.56 -15.89
CA ILE A 285 20.67 -9.70 -14.88
C ILE A 285 21.64 -8.75 -15.55
N ILE A 286 21.23 -7.52 -15.80
CA ILE A 286 22.01 -6.51 -16.48
C ILE A 286 22.78 -5.67 -15.47
N THR A 287 24.12 -5.67 -15.59
CA THR A 287 24.98 -4.76 -14.81
C THR A 287 25.08 -3.41 -15.53
N PRO A 288 24.90 -2.27 -14.83
CA PRO A 288 25.05 -0.94 -15.43
C PRO A 288 26.42 -0.75 -16.05
N LYS A 289 26.45 -0.22 -17.29
CA LYS A 289 27.73 -0.02 -18.06
C LYS A 289 28.66 0.97 -17.37
N ASP A 290 28.14 1.97 -16.69
CA ASP A 290 28.89 3.02 -16.03
C ASP A 290 29.25 2.72 -14.56
N LYS A 291 28.99 1.49 -14.07
CA LYS A 291 29.34 1.04 -12.70
C LYS A 291 30.78 1.39 -12.32
N GLN A 292 31.77 1.01 -13.15
CA GLN A 292 33.19 1.23 -12.86
C GLN A 292 33.53 2.71 -12.75
N LYS A 293 33.03 3.53 -13.68
CA LYS A 293 33.26 4.98 -13.67
C LYS A 293 32.71 5.67 -12.44
N MET A 294 31.51 5.25 -11.99
CA MET A 294 30.88 5.77 -10.76
C MET A 294 31.70 5.40 -9.53
N VAL A 295 32.11 4.15 -9.44
CA VAL A 295 32.90 3.64 -8.32
C VAL A 295 34.26 4.35 -8.26
N GLU A 296 34.95 4.59 -9.40
CA GLU A 296 36.21 5.31 -9.44
C GLU A 296 36.05 6.76 -8.99
N LYS A 297 35.03 7.46 -9.46
CA LYS A 297 34.68 8.81 -8.97
C LYS A 297 34.50 8.85 -7.47
N ALA A 298 33.72 7.94 -6.93
CA ALA A 298 33.50 7.83 -5.49
C ALA A 298 34.77 7.56 -4.69
N LYS A 299 35.66 6.68 -5.20
CA LYS A 299 36.96 6.42 -4.58
C LYS A 299 37.86 7.66 -4.56
N VAL A 300 37.80 8.50 -5.60
CA VAL A 300 38.53 9.76 -5.64
C VAL A 300 37.99 10.76 -4.61
N GLU A 301 36.67 10.86 -4.48
CA GLU A 301 36.01 11.71 -3.47
C GLU A 301 36.35 11.26 -2.05
N VAL A 302 36.26 9.97 -1.76
CA VAL A 302 36.64 9.40 -0.45
C VAL A 302 38.10 9.69 -0.13
N LYS A 303 39.04 9.59 -1.11
CA LYS A 303 40.42 9.97 -0.88
C LYS A 303 40.60 11.46 -0.54
N LYS A 304 39.82 12.35 -1.17
CA LYS A 304 39.83 13.79 -0.84
C LYS A 304 39.32 14.03 0.60
N ILE A 305 38.25 13.35 1.00
CA ILE A 305 37.71 13.44 2.37
C ILE A 305 38.77 12.96 3.38
N GLN A 306 39.49 11.86 3.07
CA GLN A 306 40.55 11.36 3.93
C GLN A 306 41.68 12.35 4.03
N GLN A 307 42.13 12.98 2.92
CA GLN A 307 43.15 14.04 2.94
C GLN A 307 42.75 15.26 3.76
N GLN A 308 41.49 15.66 3.71
CA GLN A 308 40.95 16.75 4.56
C GLN A 308 40.99 16.39 6.06
N TYR A 309 40.70 15.13 6.40
CA TYR A 309 40.85 14.63 7.76
C TYR A 309 42.33 14.63 8.21
N ASP A 310 43.26 14.13 7.37
CA ASP A 310 44.67 14.09 7.67
C ASP A 310 45.30 15.49 7.85
N GLN A 311 44.68 16.51 7.19
CA GLN A 311 45.02 17.93 7.35
C GLN A 311 44.37 18.59 8.59
N GLY A 312 43.59 17.84 9.37
CA GLY A 312 42.89 18.36 10.58
C GLY A 312 41.69 19.27 10.29
N LEU A 313 41.18 19.30 9.04
CA LEU A 313 40.03 20.12 8.67
C LEU A 313 38.68 19.49 9.04
N LEU A 314 38.65 18.21 9.31
CA LEU A 314 37.45 17.43 9.63
C LEU A 314 37.66 16.65 10.93
N THR A 315 36.58 16.50 11.71
CA THR A 315 36.53 15.55 12.82
C THR A 315 36.33 14.11 12.30
N ASP A 316 36.67 13.10 13.10
CA ASP A 316 36.49 11.69 12.72
C ASP A 316 35.02 11.38 12.42
N GLN A 317 34.07 11.92 13.22
CA GLN A 317 32.64 11.73 13.00
C GLN A 317 32.15 12.38 11.70
N GLU A 318 32.66 13.54 11.32
CA GLU A 318 32.34 14.20 10.05
C GLU A 318 32.91 13.43 8.87
N ARG A 319 34.16 12.95 8.98
CA ARG A 319 34.78 12.08 7.99
C ARG A 319 33.93 10.84 7.74
N TYR A 320 33.58 10.13 8.82
CA TYR A 320 32.74 8.93 8.78
C TYR A 320 31.37 9.21 8.09
N ASN A 321 30.69 10.26 8.50
CA ASN A 321 29.39 10.61 7.92
C ASN A 321 29.51 10.97 6.42
N LYS A 322 30.53 11.75 6.02
CA LYS A 322 30.74 12.11 4.60
C LYS A 322 31.05 10.90 3.73
N ILE A 323 31.84 9.95 4.21
CA ILE A 323 32.14 8.70 3.47
C ILE A 323 30.86 7.89 3.25
N ILE A 324 30.04 7.72 4.29
CA ILE A 324 28.77 7.00 4.19
C ILE A 324 27.82 7.71 3.22
N ASP A 325 27.68 9.02 3.30
CA ASP A 325 26.81 9.80 2.44
C ASP A 325 27.26 9.69 0.96
N THR A 326 28.56 9.75 0.67
CA THR A 326 29.10 9.55 -0.67
C THR A 326 28.74 8.18 -1.24
N TRP A 327 28.94 7.11 -0.47
CA TRP A 327 28.63 5.77 -0.94
C TRP A 327 27.12 5.50 -1.04
N THR A 328 26.31 6.10 -0.19
CA THR A 328 24.84 6.02 -0.27
C THR A 328 24.36 6.69 -1.55
N GLU A 329 24.88 7.88 -1.88
CA GLU A 329 24.51 8.60 -3.10
C GLU A 329 24.86 7.81 -4.37
N VAL A 330 26.08 7.23 -4.42
CA VAL A 330 26.49 6.39 -5.54
C VAL A 330 25.60 5.14 -5.67
N ASN A 331 25.27 4.52 -4.55
CA ASN A 331 24.41 3.35 -4.51
C ASN A 331 23.00 3.65 -5.07
N ASP A 332 22.44 4.81 -4.74
CA ASP A 332 21.12 5.23 -5.22
C ASP A 332 21.14 5.61 -6.71
N LYS A 333 22.16 6.34 -7.16
CA LYS A 333 22.34 6.64 -8.59
C LYS A 333 22.46 5.36 -9.40
N MET A 334 23.27 4.42 -8.92
CA MET A 334 23.47 3.12 -9.58
C MET A 334 22.20 2.29 -9.60
N SER A 335 21.38 2.36 -8.52
CA SER A 335 20.08 1.70 -8.48
C SER A 335 19.10 2.26 -9.51
N LYS A 336 19.06 3.58 -9.67
CA LYS A 336 18.20 4.25 -10.68
C LYS A 336 18.63 3.88 -12.10
N GLU A 337 19.91 3.94 -12.40
CA GLU A 337 20.45 3.57 -13.73
C GLU A 337 20.22 2.09 -14.04
N MET A 338 20.41 1.22 -13.06
CA MET A 338 20.12 -0.21 -13.19
C MET A 338 18.65 -0.44 -13.55
N MET A 339 17.73 0.16 -12.80
CA MET A 339 16.28 0.01 -13.08
C MET A 339 15.91 0.52 -14.47
N THR A 340 16.50 1.63 -14.90
CA THR A 340 16.30 2.18 -16.25
C THR A 340 16.86 1.24 -17.33
N ALA A 341 18.05 0.69 -17.11
CA ALA A 341 18.67 -0.24 -18.06
C ALA A 341 17.86 -1.54 -18.21
N ILE A 342 17.38 -2.10 -17.11
CA ILE A 342 16.54 -3.32 -17.12
C ILE A 342 15.18 -3.04 -17.76
N ALA A 343 14.59 -1.85 -17.50
CA ALA A 343 13.30 -1.45 -18.09
C ALA A 343 13.38 -1.27 -19.62
N GLN A 344 14.54 -0.84 -20.15
CA GLN A 344 14.75 -0.69 -21.59
C GLN A 344 15.10 -2.00 -22.30
N ASP A 345 15.56 -3.01 -21.55
CA ASP A 345 15.90 -4.30 -22.11
C ASP A 345 14.65 -5.02 -22.60
N LYS A 346 14.77 -5.67 -23.78
CA LYS A 346 13.69 -6.42 -24.42
C LYS A 346 12.37 -5.63 -24.50
N GLU A 347 12.43 -4.31 -24.64
CA GLU A 347 11.25 -3.42 -24.71
C GLU A 347 10.32 -3.52 -23.47
N GLY A 348 10.89 -3.75 -22.29
CA GLY A 348 10.15 -3.91 -21.03
C GLY A 348 9.70 -5.34 -20.72
N PHE A 349 10.04 -6.32 -21.56
CA PHE A 349 9.73 -7.75 -21.35
C PHE A 349 10.89 -8.53 -20.71
N ASN A 350 11.80 -7.85 -20.02
CA ASN A 350 12.79 -8.52 -19.18
C ASN A 350 12.10 -9.20 -18.00
N SER A 351 12.35 -10.51 -17.78
CA SER A 351 11.70 -11.31 -16.75
C SER A 351 11.86 -10.73 -15.35
N ILE A 352 13.06 -10.25 -15.02
CA ILE A 352 13.36 -9.67 -13.70
C ILE A 352 12.64 -8.33 -13.52
N TYR A 353 12.58 -7.51 -14.57
CA TYR A 353 11.85 -6.26 -14.55
C TYR A 353 10.35 -6.51 -14.32
N MET A 354 9.75 -7.42 -15.08
CA MET A 354 8.34 -7.76 -14.93
C MET A 354 8.01 -8.26 -13.52
N MET A 355 8.85 -9.09 -12.92
CA MET A 355 8.64 -9.58 -11.54
C MET A 355 8.71 -8.46 -10.49
N ALA A 356 9.65 -7.52 -10.63
CA ALA A 356 9.84 -6.44 -9.68
C ALA A 356 8.83 -5.31 -9.85
N ASP A 357 8.60 -4.86 -11.09
CA ASP A 357 7.71 -3.73 -11.38
C ASP A 357 6.23 -4.10 -11.12
N SER A 358 5.83 -5.34 -11.42
CA SER A 358 4.52 -5.85 -11.05
C SER A 358 4.29 -5.93 -9.54
N GLY A 359 5.36 -6.03 -8.73
CA GLY A 359 5.28 -6.32 -7.30
C GLY A 359 4.94 -7.78 -6.99
N ALA A 360 5.08 -8.68 -7.96
CA ALA A 360 4.86 -10.11 -7.76
C ALA A 360 5.92 -10.72 -6.85
N ARG A 361 7.20 -10.48 -7.14
CA ARG A 361 8.32 -10.95 -6.33
C ARG A 361 9.56 -10.09 -6.54
N GLY A 362 10.33 -9.92 -5.47
CA GLY A 362 11.56 -9.14 -5.49
C GLY A 362 11.33 -7.64 -5.30
N SER A 363 12.30 -6.99 -4.69
CA SER A 363 12.35 -5.54 -4.54
C SER A 363 13.51 -4.96 -5.33
N ALA A 364 13.46 -3.67 -5.67
CA ALA A 364 14.57 -2.97 -6.32
C ALA A 364 15.89 -3.12 -5.55
N ALA A 365 15.84 -3.17 -4.21
CA ALA A 365 17.00 -3.39 -3.36
C ALA A 365 17.60 -4.80 -3.52
N GLN A 366 16.78 -5.82 -3.71
CA GLN A 366 17.27 -7.20 -3.95
C GLN A 366 17.89 -7.32 -5.34
N ILE A 367 17.28 -6.73 -6.37
CA ILE A 367 17.82 -6.73 -7.72
C ILE A 367 19.15 -5.95 -7.78
N ARG A 368 19.26 -4.85 -7.04
CA ARG A 368 20.48 -4.07 -6.92
C ARG A 368 21.64 -4.93 -6.40
N GLN A 369 21.41 -5.78 -5.39
CA GLN A 369 22.43 -6.68 -4.88
C GLN A 369 22.85 -7.74 -5.92
N LEU A 370 21.95 -8.14 -6.82
CA LEU A 370 22.25 -9.10 -7.88
C LEU A 370 23.05 -8.49 -9.03
N SER A 371 22.72 -7.26 -9.46
CA SER A 371 23.17 -6.68 -10.72
C SER A 371 24.06 -5.43 -10.59
N ALA A 372 23.89 -4.62 -9.54
CA ALA A 372 24.62 -3.37 -9.35
C ALA A 372 25.77 -3.50 -8.34
N MET A 373 25.51 -3.20 -7.07
CA MET A 373 26.44 -3.41 -5.96
C MET A 373 25.66 -3.76 -4.69
N ARG A 374 26.31 -4.47 -3.78
CA ARG A 374 25.67 -4.83 -2.51
C ARG A 374 25.55 -3.62 -1.57
N GLY A 375 26.58 -2.74 -1.56
CA GLY A 375 26.56 -1.50 -0.80
C GLY A 375 27.15 -1.60 0.59
N LEU A 376 26.75 -0.66 1.47
CA LEU A 376 27.22 -0.57 2.84
C LEU A 376 26.60 -1.64 3.73
N MET A 377 27.40 -2.21 4.65
CA MET A 377 26.99 -3.25 5.58
C MET A 377 27.00 -2.72 6.99
N THR A 378 26.10 -3.25 7.84
CA THR A 378 26.02 -2.93 9.26
C THR A 378 26.85 -3.91 10.10
N LYS A 379 27.57 -3.38 11.10
CA LYS A 379 28.21 -4.19 12.15
C LYS A 379 27.19 -4.70 13.15
N PRO A 380 27.54 -5.66 14.01
CA PRO A 380 26.64 -6.15 15.07
C PRO A 380 26.19 -5.06 16.06
N ASP A 381 27.02 -4.03 16.30
CA ASP A 381 26.74 -2.88 17.15
C ASP A 381 25.73 -1.88 16.55
N GLY A 382 25.43 -2.04 15.24
CA GLY A 382 24.55 -1.14 14.50
C GLY A 382 25.25 -0.04 13.72
N SER A 383 26.56 0.16 13.90
CA SER A 383 27.36 1.09 13.10
C SER A 383 27.53 0.56 11.67
N ILE A 384 27.78 1.44 10.71
CA ILE A 384 27.95 1.09 9.30
C ILE A 384 29.44 0.90 9.02
N ILE A 385 29.80 -0.12 8.25
CA ILE A 385 31.18 -0.34 7.78
C ILE A 385 31.48 0.68 6.70
N GLU A 386 32.56 1.46 6.85
CA GLU A 386 32.94 2.55 5.92
C GLU A 386 33.28 2.04 4.51
N THR A 387 33.79 0.81 4.40
CA THR A 387 34.14 0.17 3.13
C THR A 387 32.90 -0.55 2.56
N PRO A 388 32.33 -0.09 1.43
CA PRO A 388 31.20 -0.74 0.82
C PRO A 388 31.62 -2.03 0.11
N ILE A 389 30.68 -2.94 -0.08
CA ILE A 389 30.82 -4.10 -0.96
C ILE A 389 30.47 -3.64 -2.39
N ILE A 390 31.48 -3.51 -3.24
CA ILE A 390 31.34 -3.01 -4.60
C ILE A 390 30.84 -4.11 -5.54
N SER A 391 31.23 -5.35 -5.28
CA SER A 391 30.84 -6.50 -6.08
C SER A 391 29.34 -6.79 -5.94
N ASN A 392 28.74 -7.33 -7.00
CA ASN A 392 27.40 -7.88 -6.99
C ASN A 392 27.44 -9.42 -6.93
N PHE A 393 26.30 -10.05 -6.73
CA PHE A 393 26.25 -11.52 -6.67
C PHE A 393 26.51 -12.20 -8.02
N LYS A 394 26.25 -11.51 -9.15
CA LYS A 394 26.56 -12.03 -10.49
C LYS A 394 28.07 -12.10 -10.73
N GLU A 395 28.83 -11.10 -10.28
CA GLU A 395 30.28 -11.03 -10.40
C GLU A 395 31.00 -11.94 -9.38
N GLY A 396 30.33 -12.21 -8.25
CA GLY A 396 30.91 -12.91 -7.11
C GLY A 396 31.59 -11.96 -6.12
N LEU A 397 31.53 -12.30 -4.84
CA LEU A 397 32.12 -11.52 -3.77
C LEU A 397 33.58 -11.97 -3.51
N ASN A 398 34.45 -11.00 -3.17
CA ASN A 398 35.77 -11.31 -2.66
C ASN A 398 35.66 -11.88 -1.22
N VAL A 399 36.68 -12.60 -0.75
CA VAL A 399 36.70 -13.21 0.58
C VAL A 399 36.45 -12.20 1.70
N LEU A 400 37.08 -11.03 1.64
CA LEU A 400 36.88 -9.95 2.62
C LEU A 400 35.45 -9.37 2.56
N GLU A 401 34.91 -9.17 1.35
CA GLU A 401 33.54 -8.69 1.15
C GLU A 401 32.53 -9.72 1.68
N TYR A 402 32.77 -10.99 1.42
CA TYR A 402 31.94 -12.07 1.97
C TYR A 402 31.97 -12.06 3.52
N PHE A 403 33.16 -11.96 4.11
CA PHE A 403 33.30 -11.90 5.58
C PHE A 403 32.55 -10.70 6.16
N ASN A 404 32.72 -9.50 5.61
CA ASN A 404 31.99 -8.31 6.04
C ASN A 404 30.47 -8.50 5.95
N SER A 405 30.00 -9.24 4.94
CA SER A 405 28.57 -9.51 4.76
C SER A 405 28.00 -10.45 5.82
N THR A 406 28.82 -11.32 6.41
CA THR A 406 28.37 -12.28 7.42
C THR A 406 27.94 -11.61 8.73
N HIS A 407 28.50 -10.43 9.06
CA HIS A 407 28.11 -9.67 10.24
C HIS A 407 26.63 -9.26 10.19
N GLY A 408 26.20 -8.71 9.07
CA GLY A 408 24.79 -8.32 8.85
C GLY A 408 23.85 -9.52 8.83
N ALA A 409 24.25 -10.62 8.21
CA ALA A 409 23.46 -11.83 8.18
C ALA A 409 23.29 -12.44 9.59
N ARG A 410 24.38 -12.56 10.37
CA ARG A 410 24.32 -13.06 11.74
C ARG A 410 23.44 -12.18 12.64
N LYS A 411 23.57 -10.86 12.53
CA LYS A 411 22.71 -9.92 13.26
C LYS A 411 21.24 -10.12 12.91
N GLY A 412 20.92 -10.22 11.62
CA GLY A 412 19.55 -10.44 11.14
C GLY A 412 18.95 -11.73 11.70
N LEU A 413 19.70 -12.84 11.70
CA LEU A 413 19.27 -14.11 12.30
C LEU A 413 19.02 -13.99 13.81
N ALA A 414 19.95 -13.38 14.55
CA ALA A 414 19.82 -13.18 15.99
C ALA A 414 18.64 -12.24 16.33
N ASP A 415 18.49 -11.15 15.60
CA ASP A 415 17.38 -10.21 15.78
C ASP A 415 16.02 -10.88 15.52
N THR A 416 15.92 -11.70 14.47
CA THR A 416 14.70 -12.45 14.17
C THR A 416 14.31 -13.37 15.33
N ALA A 417 15.27 -14.14 15.87
CA ALA A 417 15.01 -15.07 16.96
C ALA A 417 14.59 -14.38 18.26
N LEU A 418 15.28 -13.29 18.63
CA LEU A 418 15.04 -12.58 19.91
C LEU A 418 13.84 -11.65 19.86
N LYS A 419 13.69 -10.87 18.78
CA LYS A 419 12.61 -9.87 18.67
C LYS A 419 11.24 -10.51 18.47
N THR A 420 11.17 -11.72 17.90
CA THR A 420 9.91 -12.46 17.76
C THR A 420 9.28 -12.77 19.10
N ALA A 421 10.11 -13.21 20.08
CA ALA A 421 9.67 -13.45 21.45
C ALA A 421 9.17 -12.16 22.12
N ASN A 422 9.90 -11.05 21.97
CA ASN A 422 9.53 -9.75 22.52
C ASN A 422 8.20 -9.23 21.92
N ALA A 423 8.00 -9.37 20.61
CA ALA A 423 6.76 -9.01 19.95
C ALA A 423 5.57 -9.85 20.46
N GLY A 424 5.76 -11.15 20.65
CA GLY A 424 4.75 -12.03 21.25
C GLY A 424 4.40 -11.65 22.68
N TYR A 425 5.41 -11.34 23.51
CA TYR A 425 5.20 -10.87 24.88
C TYR A 425 4.46 -9.52 24.93
N LEU A 426 4.83 -8.57 24.06
CA LEU A 426 4.12 -7.29 23.93
C LEU A 426 2.65 -7.51 23.58
N THR A 427 2.36 -8.34 22.58
CA THR A 427 0.99 -8.65 22.17
C THR A 427 0.18 -9.23 23.32
N ARG A 428 0.73 -10.19 24.06
CA ARG A 428 0.08 -10.75 25.26
C ARG A 428 -0.24 -9.68 26.28
N LYS A 429 0.70 -8.78 26.60
CA LYS A 429 0.49 -7.69 27.57
C LYS A 429 -0.58 -6.71 27.09
N LEU A 430 -0.61 -6.38 25.81
CA LEU A 430 -1.64 -5.53 25.25
C LEU A 430 -3.03 -6.19 25.37
N ILE A 431 -3.14 -7.49 25.05
CA ILE A 431 -4.40 -8.22 25.19
C ILE A 431 -4.86 -8.27 26.65
N ASP A 432 -3.96 -8.58 27.60
CA ASP A 432 -4.29 -8.65 29.04
C ASP A 432 -4.88 -7.33 29.56
N VAL A 433 -4.39 -6.18 29.07
CA VAL A 433 -4.91 -4.85 29.44
C VAL A 433 -6.21 -4.52 28.73
N SER A 434 -6.33 -4.85 27.44
CA SER A 434 -7.42 -4.39 26.58
C SER A 434 -8.60 -5.36 26.45
N GLN A 435 -8.51 -6.61 26.95
CA GLN A 435 -9.53 -7.65 26.78
C GLN A 435 -10.94 -7.25 27.26
N ASN A 436 -11.01 -6.35 28.26
CA ASN A 436 -12.26 -5.88 28.81
C ASN A 436 -12.87 -4.71 28.01
N VAL A 437 -12.15 -4.14 27.05
CA VAL A 437 -12.62 -3.06 26.20
C VAL A 437 -13.45 -3.65 25.07
N LYS A 438 -14.76 -3.53 25.18
CA LYS A 438 -15.74 -3.97 24.17
C LYS A 438 -16.76 -2.88 23.92
N VAL A 439 -17.46 -2.95 22.81
CA VAL A 439 -18.58 -2.05 22.53
C VAL A 439 -19.75 -2.48 23.39
N VAL A 440 -20.30 -1.56 24.22
CA VAL A 440 -21.34 -1.88 25.20
C VAL A 440 -22.70 -1.30 24.80
N SER A 441 -22.71 -0.12 24.18
CA SER A 441 -23.91 0.62 23.80
C SER A 441 -23.72 1.31 22.46
N ASP A 442 -24.81 1.74 21.84
CA ASP A 442 -24.76 2.47 20.58
C ASP A 442 -24.22 3.90 20.78
N ASP A 443 -24.68 4.60 21.79
CA ASP A 443 -24.26 5.97 22.11
C ASP A 443 -24.10 6.19 23.62
N CYS A 444 -23.13 6.98 24.01
CA CYS A 444 -22.89 7.38 25.41
C CYS A 444 -23.31 8.84 25.70
N GLY A 445 -23.78 9.59 24.68
CA GLY A 445 -24.22 10.98 24.82
C GLY A 445 -23.12 11.97 25.21
N THR A 446 -21.86 11.70 24.89
CA THR A 446 -20.75 12.63 25.18
C THR A 446 -20.76 13.82 24.22
N HIS A 447 -20.48 15.01 24.77
CA HIS A 447 -20.17 16.23 24.01
C HIS A 447 -18.69 16.59 24.05
N GLU A 448 -17.85 15.68 24.50
CA GLU A 448 -16.38 15.86 24.55
C GLU A 448 -15.75 15.08 23.40
N GLY A 449 -14.94 15.76 22.61
CA GLY A 449 -14.19 15.17 21.48
C GLY A 449 -12.71 15.52 21.56
N ILE A 450 -11.96 15.09 20.58
CA ILE A 450 -10.56 15.47 20.38
C ILE A 450 -10.43 16.14 19.02
N GLU A 451 -9.75 17.28 19.00
CA GLU A 451 -9.36 17.94 17.77
C GLU A 451 -8.21 17.18 17.09
N ILE A 452 -8.41 16.78 15.85
CA ILE A 452 -7.43 16.03 15.05
C ILE A 452 -6.90 16.89 13.93
N THR A 453 -5.55 16.86 13.79
CA THR A 453 -4.79 17.54 12.74
C THR A 453 -3.88 16.54 12.03
N ASP A 454 -3.23 16.96 10.95
CA ASP A 454 -2.16 16.18 10.32
C ASP A 454 -1.04 15.88 11.33
N ILE A 455 -0.44 14.68 11.26
CA ILE A 455 0.78 14.37 12.01
C ILE A 455 1.96 14.60 11.08
N ALA A 456 2.77 15.60 11.41
CA ALA A 456 3.99 15.91 10.70
C ALA A 456 5.18 16.03 11.67
N VAL A 457 6.33 15.50 11.28
CA VAL A 457 7.61 15.69 12.00
C VAL A 457 8.52 16.54 11.12
N GLY A 458 8.67 17.80 11.51
CA GLY A 458 9.39 18.78 10.69
C GLY A 458 8.62 19.12 9.41
N SER A 459 9.17 18.77 8.26
CA SER A 459 8.54 18.95 6.95
C SER A 459 7.90 17.67 6.39
N GLU A 460 8.12 16.53 7.03
CA GLU A 460 7.61 15.24 6.60
C GLU A 460 6.22 14.99 7.20
N LEU A 461 5.25 14.79 6.31
CA LEU A 461 3.89 14.38 6.69
C LEU A 461 3.90 12.87 6.96
N ILE A 462 3.79 12.48 8.24
CA ILE A 462 3.77 11.08 8.63
C ILE A 462 2.40 10.47 8.33
N GLU A 463 1.34 11.18 8.74
CA GLU A 463 -0.02 10.69 8.57
C GLU A 463 -0.96 11.85 8.22
N PRO A 464 -1.59 11.81 7.02
CA PRO A 464 -2.49 12.86 6.57
C PRO A 464 -3.81 12.86 7.36
N LEU A 465 -4.45 14.01 7.47
CA LEU A 465 -5.74 14.18 8.14
C LEU A 465 -6.80 13.23 7.55
N GLU A 466 -6.79 13.02 6.23
CA GLU A 466 -7.71 12.12 5.52
C GLU A 466 -7.74 10.72 6.13
N GLU A 467 -6.58 10.11 6.37
CA GLU A 467 -6.47 8.75 6.94
C GLU A 467 -6.85 8.71 8.42
N ARG A 468 -6.60 9.81 9.15
CA ARG A 468 -6.90 9.90 10.58
C ARG A 468 -8.37 10.07 10.92
N ILE A 469 -9.13 10.75 10.06
CA ILE A 469 -10.56 11.03 10.26
C ILE A 469 -11.45 9.96 9.64
N PHE A 470 -10.93 9.17 8.70
CA PHE A 470 -11.67 8.09 8.06
C PHE A 470 -12.22 7.11 9.09
N GLY A 471 -13.53 6.81 8.99
CA GLY A 471 -14.21 5.86 9.88
C GLY A 471 -14.49 6.40 11.29
N ARG A 472 -14.30 7.70 11.55
CA ARG A 472 -14.67 8.36 12.80
C ARG A 472 -16.02 9.04 12.70
N VAL A 473 -16.64 9.29 13.85
CA VAL A 473 -17.90 10.02 13.96
C VAL A 473 -17.62 11.47 14.34
N LEU A 474 -18.22 12.40 13.64
CA LEU A 474 -18.12 13.82 13.92
C LEU A 474 -18.82 14.19 15.23
N LEU A 475 -18.23 15.14 15.97
CA LEU A 475 -18.88 15.72 17.15
C LEU A 475 -19.66 16.99 16.78
N GLU A 476 -19.15 17.77 15.85
CA GLU A 476 -19.69 19.06 15.43
C GLU A 476 -19.86 19.11 13.91
N ASP A 477 -20.71 20.00 13.41
CA ASP A 477 -20.89 20.20 11.98
C ASP A 477 -19.60 20.75 11.35
N VAL A 478 -19.22 20.18 10.23
CA VAL A 478 -18.05 20.63 9.47
C VAL A 478 -18.52 21.62 8.39
N ILE A 479 -18.12 22.87 8.55
CA ILE A 479 -18.52 23.98 7.68
C ILE A 479 -17.37 24.34 6.75
N ASP A 480 -17.65 24.53 5.47
CA ASP A 480 -16.65 25.04 4.51
C ASP A 480 -16.30 26.51 4.88
N PRO A 481 -15.02 26.80 5.16
CA PRO A 481 -14.60 28.16 5.54
C PRO A 481 -14.78 29.21 4.43
N ILE A 482 -15.07 28.80 3.19
CA ILE A 482 -15.26 29.72 2.05
C ILE A 482 -16.72 29.92 1.72
N THR A 483 -17.49 28.82 1.57
CA THR A 483 -18.89 28.86 1.14
C THR A 483 -19.86 29.02 2.31
N ASN A 484 -19.42 28.77 3.55
CA ASN A 484 -20.24 28.66 4.75
C ASN A 484 -21.34 27.57 4.64
N GLU A 485 -21.20 26.65 3.72
CA GLU A 485 -22.09 25.50 3.60
C GLU A 485 -21.63 24.36 4.51
N ILE A 486 -22.57 23.60 5.04
CA ILE A 486 -22.28 22.41 5.86
C ILE A 486 -21.83 21.31 4.93
N LEU A 487 -20.58 20.87 5.05
CA LEU A 487 -20.01 19.76 4.29
C LEU A 487 -20.43 18.40 4.86
N LEU A 488 -20.40 18.30 6.18
CA LEU A 488 -20.76 17.08 6.91
C LEU A 488 -21.48 17.47 8.21
N TYR A 489 -22.56 16.76 8.53
CA TYR A 489 -23.34 16.99 9.75
C TYR A 489 -22.70 16.30 10.95
N ALA A 490 -22.93 16.86 12.13
CA ALA A 490 -22.60 16.22 13.40
C ALA A 490 -23.22 14.80 13.52
N ASP A 491 -22.61 13.95 14.33
CA ASP A 491 -23.02 12.56 14.55
C ASP A 491 -23.03 11.65 13.31
N THR A 492 -22.50 12.12 12.16
CA THR A 492 -22.32 11.30 10.96
C THR A 492 -20.98 10.58 10.96
N LEU A 493 -20.97 9.38 10.38
CA LEU A 493 -19.75 8.61 10.14
C LEU A 493 -19.02 9.22 8.93
N ILE A 494 -17.74 9.52 9.07
CA ILE A 494 -16.92 10.03 7.97
C ILE A 494 -16.50 8.86 7.08
N ASP A 495 -17.01 8.83 5.86
CA ASP A 495 -16.59 7.93 4.81
C ASP A 495 -15.38 8.49 4.04
N GLU A 496 -14.86 7.74 3.07
CA GLU A 496 -13.70 8.17 2.27
C GLU A 496 -14.00 9.40 1.41
N GLU A 497 -15.22 9.52 0.88
CA GLU A 497 -15.62 10.69 0.10
C GLU A 497 -15.76 11.92 1.00
N GLY A 498 -16.34 11.75 2.20
CA GLY A 498 -16.42 12.79 3.21
C GLY A 498 -15.04 13.27 3.66
N ALA A 499 -14.12 12.34 3.91
CA ALA A 499 -12.74 12.68 4.27
C ALA A 499 -12.02 13.47 3.16
N LYS A 500 -12.19 13.09 1.89
CA LYS A 500 -11.66 13.83 0.74
C LYS A 500 -12.24 15.22 0.62
N LYS A 501 -13.58 15.38 0.74
CA LYS A 501 -14.26 16.67 0.71
C LYS A 501 -13.72 17.62 1.78
N VAL A 502 -13.49 17.12 2.99
CA VAL A 502 -12.92 17.90 4.09
C VAL A 502 -11.52 18.41 3.77
N VAL A 503 -10.67 17.53 3.24
CA VAL A 503 -9.29 17.88 2.86
C VAL A 503 -9.26 18.82 1.67
N GLU A 504 -10.13 18.64 0.67
CA GLU A 504 -10.29 19.55 -0.48
C GLU A 504 -10.82 20.91 -0.06
N ALA A 505 -11.70 20.97 0.94
CA ALA A 505 -12.15 22.21 1.56
C ALA A 505 -11.05 22.95 2.33
N GLY A 506 -9.85 22.34 2.54
CA GLY A 506 -8.69 22.96 3.19
C GLY A 506 -8.80 23.05 4.71
N ILE A 507 -9.66 22.26 5.33
CA ILE A 507 -9.85 22.21 6.77
C ILE A 507 -8.66 21.49 7.39
N LYS A 508 -8.00 22.09 8.38
CA LYS A 508 -6.78 21.55 9.01
C LYS A 508 -7.04 20.78 10.27
N SER A 509 -8.14 21.06 10.94
CA SER A 509 -8.51 20.40 12.19
C SER A 509 -9.99 20.12 12.23
N ILE A 510 -10.37 19.01 12.83
CA ILE A 510 -11.76 18.59 13.02
C ILE A 510 -11.90 17.96 14.39
N THR A 511 -13.02 18.26 15.05
CA THR A 511 -13.39 17.63 16.32
C THR A 511 -14.15 16.35 16.07
N ILE A 512 -13.59 15.21 16.49
CA ILE A 512 -14.19 13.89 16.34
C ILE A 512 -14.50 13.24 17.69
N ARG A 513 -15.45 12.31 17.68
CA ARG A 513 -15.70 11.42 18.81
C ARG A 513 -14.59 10.37 18.90
N THR A 514 -14.19 10.01 20.13
CA THR A 514 -13.07 9.09 20.38
C THR A 514 -13.35 8.18 21.55
N PRO A 515 -12.81 6.95 21.56
CA PRO A 515 -12.87 6.07 22.70
C PRO A 515 -12.30 6.66 24.00
N VAL A 516 -11.34 7.61 23.88
CA VAL A 516 -10.67 8.23 25.04
C VAL A 516 -11.61 9.10 25.88
N THR A 517 -12.53 9.81 25.25
CA THR A 517 -13.52 10.70 25.90
C THR A 517 -14.86 10.04 26.09
N CYS A 518 -14.97 8.73 25.81
CA CYS A 518 -16.23 7.99 25.91
C CYS A 518 -16.68 7.88 27.38
N LYS A 519 -17.96 8.20 27.65
CA LYS A 519 -18.58 8.14 28.98
C LYS A 519 -19.28 6.79 29.27
N ALA A 520 -19.06 5.77 28.45
CA ALA A 520 -19.61 4.43 28.71
C ALA A 520 -19.01 3.84 30.00
N PRO A 521 -19.79 3.23 30.90
CA PRO A 521 -19.34 2.81 32.21
C PRO A 521 -18.34 1.65 32.20
N LYS A 522 -18.38 0.81 31.17
CA LYS A 522 -17.40 -0.28 30.94
C LYS A 522 -17.24 -0.46 29.43
N GLY A 523 -16.02 -0.25 28.90
CA GLY A 523 -15.77 -0.35 27.47
C GLY A 523 -16.01 0.96 26.72
N VAL A 524 -16.53 0.89 25.51
CA VAL A 524 -16.76 2.03 24.60
C VAL A 524 -18.16 1.94 23.97
N CYS A 525 -18.69 3.05 23.47
CA CYS A 525 -19.90 3.01 22.66
C CYS A 525 -19.57 2.96 21.16
N ALA A 526 -20.52 2.51 20.34
CA ALA A 526 -20.35 2.35 18.90
C ALA A 526 -19.98 3.68 18.21
N LYS A 527 -20.66 4.78 18.53
CA LYS A 527 -20.36 6.10 17.94
C LYS A 527 -18.96 6.63 18.30
N CYS A 528 -18.49 6.41 19.54
CA CYS A 528 -17.13 6.84 19.93
C CYS A 528 -16.03 5.97 19.30
N TYR A 529 -16.31 4.70 19.05
CA TYR A 529 -15.38 3.83 18.34
C TYR A 529 -15.38 4.11 16.84
N GLY A 530 -16.56 4.20 16.22
CA GLY A 530 -16.76 4.47 14.80
C GLY A 530 -16.86 3.21 13.94
N LEU A 531 -16.20 3.21 12.79
CA LEU A 531 -16.24 2.16 11.77
C LEU A 531 -15.51 0.89 12.23
N ASN A 532 -16.15 -0.27 12.08
CA ASN A 532 -15.46 -1.55 12.08
C ASN A 532 -14.80 -1.75 10.71
N LEU A 533 -13.49 -1.52 10.64
CA LEU A 533 -12.72 -1.61 9.39
C LEU A 533 -12.74 -3.00 8.75
N GLY A 534 -12.92 -4.05 9.57
CA GLY A 534 -12.97 -5.43 9.08
C GLY A 534 -14.27 -5.79 8.36
N GLU A 535 -15.35 -5.06 8.60
CA GLU A 535 -16.67 -5.30 8.00
C GLU A 535 -17.13 -4.13 7.11
N GLY A 536 -16.48 -2.95 7.24
CA GLY A 536 -16.87 -1.74 6.53
C GLY A 536 -18.19 -1.12 7.01
N LYS A 537 -18.63 -1.44 8.23
CA LYS A 537 -19.87 -0.96 8.85
C LYS A 537 -19.60 -0.33 10.21
N MET A 538 -20.58 0.42 10.72
CA MET A 538 -20.54 0.91 12.09
C MET A 538 -20.39 -0.27 13.07
N SER A 539 -19.54 -0.11 14.09
CA SER A 539 -19.38 -1.12 15.15
C SER A 539 -20.68 -1.35 15.91
N TYR A 540 -20.88 -2.55 16.43
CA TYR A 540 -22.10 -2.95 17.13
C TYR A 540 -21.79 -3.43 18.56
N PRO A 541 -22.77 -3.36 19.45
CA PRO A 541 -22.61 -3.84 20.82
C PRO A 541 -22.22 -5.32 20.89
N GLY A 542 -21.21 -5.63 21.72
CA GLY A 542 -20.65 -6.98 21.86
C GLY A 542 -19.30 -7.18 21.18
N GLU A 543 -18.87 -6.29 20.30
CA GLU A 543 -17.60 -6.40 19.59
C GLU A 543 -16.39 -6.18 20.52
N ALA A 544 -15.39 -7.09 20.45
CA ALA A 544 -14.19 -7.09 21.30
C ALA A 544 -13.09 -6.19 20.69
N VAL A 545 -13.36 -4.89 20.57
CA VAL A 545 -12.48 -3.93 19.90
C VAL A 545 -11.09 -3.81 20.52
N GLY A 546 -10.98 -4.01 21.86
CA GLY A 546 -9.69 -3.97 22.53
C GLY A 546 -8.76 -5.12 22.11
N VAL A 547 -9.29 -6.33 21.97
CA VAL A 547 -8.52 -7.49 21.50
C VAL A 547 -8.11 -7.31 20.04
N VAL A 548 -9.03 -6.81 19.19
CA VAL A 548 -8.74 -6.52 17.78
C VAL A 548 -7.63 -5.49 17.66
N ALA A 549 -7.66 -4.41 18.46
CA ALA A 549 -6.61 -3.39 18.47
C ALA A 549 -5.26 -3.97 18.91
N ALA A 550 -5.22 -4.75 19.98
CA ALA A 550 -3.99 -5.38 20.49
C ALA A 550 -3.37 -6.34 19.44
N GLN A 551 -4.18 -7.13 18.79
CA GLN A 551 -3.74 -8.04 17.72
C GLN A 551 -3.25 -7.29 16.48
N SER A 552 -3.92 -6.18 16.11
CA SER A 552 -3.54 -5.32 14.98
C SER A 552 -2.21 -4.60 15.21
N ILE A 553 -1.82 -4.36 16.47
CA ILE A 553 -0.52 -3.79 16.85
C ILE A 553 0.55 -4.89 16.90
N GLY A 554 0.21 -6.06 17.43
CA GLY A 554 1.16 -7.16 17.67
C GLY A 554 1.56 -7.92 16.41
N GLU A 555 0.63 -8.15 15.49
CA GLU A 555 0.88 -8.91 14.26
C GLU A 555 1.98 -8.28 13.39
N PRO A 556 1.94 -6.98 13.03
CA PRO A 556 3.01 -6.35 12.27
C PRO A 556 4.36 -6.39 12.99
N GLY A 557 4.38 -6.28 14.32
CA GLY A 557 5.60 -6.41 15.13
C GLY A 557 6.30 -7.74 14.89
N THR A 558 5.56 -8.84 14.91
CA THR A 558 6.10 -10.17 14.62
C THR A 558 6.55 -10.31 13.16
N GLN A 559 5.79 -9.80 12.19
CA GLN A 559 6.16 -9.85 10.77
C GLN A 559 7.40 -9.02 10.45
N LEU A 560 7.52 -7.81 11.02
CA LEU A 560 8.70 -6.95 10.82
C LEU A 560 9.98 -7.63 11.31
N THR A 561 9.91 -8.34 12.44
CA THR A 561 11.07 -9.09 12.95
C THR A 561 11.47 -10.24 12.04
N LEU A 562 10.50 -10.92 11.44
CA LEU A 562 10.75 -11.99 10.47
C LEU A 562 11.34 -11.44 9.15
N ARG A 563 10.89 -10.26 8.69
CA ARG A 563 11.34 -9.63 7.43
C ARG A 563 12.74 -9.03 7.48
N THR A 564 13.28 -8.66 8.65
CA THR A 564 14.64 -8.11 8.78
C THR A 564 15.73 -9.05 8.24
N PHE A 565 15.47 -10.34 8.25
CA PHE A 565 16.35 -11.35 7.67
C PHE A 565 16.53 -11.23 6.15
N HIS A 566 15.48 -10.85 5.42
CA HIS A 566 15.49 -10.78 3.95
C HIS A 566 16.28 -9.59 3.38
N VAL A 567 16.56 -8.56 4.18
CA VAL A 567 17.33 -7.37 3.73
C VAL A 567 18.85 -7.61 3.79
N GLY A 568 19.30 -8.67 4.45
CA GLY A 568 20.70 -9.12 4.47
C GLY A 568 21.67 -8.17 5.15
N GLY A 569 21.19 -7.31 6.06
CA GLY A 569 22.04 -6.38 6.83
C GLY A 569 22.62 -5.22 6.02
N THR A 570 22.12 -4.94 4.82
CA THR A 570 22.49 -3.73 4.07
C THR A 570 21.94 -2.50 4.78
N ALA A 571 22.81 -1.48 4.97
CA ALA A 571 22.39 -0.21 5.55
C ALA A 571 21.53 0.55 4.55
N SER A 572 20.30 0.88 4.96
CA SER A 572 19.45 1.86 4.28
C SER A 572 19.28 3.06 5.22
N ARG A 573 19.87 4.18 4.85
CA ARG A 573 19.57 5.46 5.50
C ARG A 573 18.37 6.05 4.74
N SER A 574 17.32 6.47 5.45
CA SER A 574 16.29 7.27 4.81
C SER A 574 16.98 8.51 4.24
N GLN A 575 16.92 8.69 2.94
CA GLN A 575 17.33 9.96 2.36
C GLN A 575 16.34 11.00 2.87
N ASP A 576 16.83 11.98 3.60
CA ASP A 576 16.15 13.26 3.66
C ASP A 576 15.93 13.69 2.21
N GLU A 577 14.68 13.96 1.82
CA GLU A 577 14.34 14.34 0.45
C GLU A 577 15.22 15.51 0.03
N ARG A 578 16.13 15.25 -0.92
CA ARG A 578 17.05 16.26 -1.46
C ARG A 578 16.37 17.14 -2.51
N GLU A 579 15.20 16.73 -2.96
CA GLU A 579 14.39 17.42 -3.95
C GLU A 579 13.00 17.69 -3.38
N ILE A 580 12.58 18.94 -3.44
CA ILE A 580 11.22 19.34 -3.10
C ILE A 580 10.42 19.39 -4.40
N VAL A 581 9.49 18.46 -4.55
CA VAL A 581 8.60 18.40 -5.71
C VAL A 581 7.32 19.15 -5.36
N ALA A 582 6.93 20.10 -6.21
CA ALA A 582 5.65 20.79 -6.05
C ALA A 582 4.51 19.80 -6.31
N SER A 583 3.56 19.70 -5.37
CA SER A 583 2.38 18.83 -5.49
C SER A 583 1.32 19.38 -6.45
N LYS A 584 1.43 20.66 -6.85
CA LYS A 584 0.51 21.36 -7.74
C LYS A 584 1.27 22.29 -8.68
N GLU A 585 0.68 22.55 -9.85
CA GLU A 585 1.19 23.57 -10.78
C GLU A 585 0.99 24.96 -10.19
N GLY A 586 2.01 25.82 -10.27
CA GLY A 586 1.94 27.18 -9.75
C GLY A 586 3.26 27.93 -9.90
N PHE A 587 3.24 29.22 -9.52
CA PHE A 587 4.45 30.03 -9.48
C PHE A 587 5.22 29.83 -8.19
N VAL A 588 6.54 29.63 -8.30
CA VAL A 588 7.43 29.47 -7.14
C VAL A 588 7.91 30.85 -6.69
N ARG A 589 7.73 31.15 -5.40
CA ARG A 589 8.25 32.35 -4.75
C ARG A 589 9.11 31.96 -3.55
N PHE A 590 10.24 32.66 -3.41
CA PHE A 590 11.15 32.47 -2.29
C PHE A 590 10.94 33.60 -1.28
N TYR A 591 10.74 33.24 -0.03
CA TYR A 591 10.60 34.19 1.06
C TYR A 591 11.79 34.06 2.02
N ASN A 592 12.44 35.20 2.30
CA ASN A 592 13.61 35.32 3.19
C ASN A 592 14.75 34.33 2.86
N LEU A 593 14.90 33.98 1.57
CA LEU A 593 15.95 33.12 1.08
C LEU A 593 17.19 33.93 0.77
N ARG A 594 18.32 33.62 1.43
CA ARG A 594 19.63 34.16 1.09
C ARG A 594 20.43 33.10 0.33
N THR A 595 20.85 33.43 -0.86
CA THR A 595 21.66 32.55 -1.70
C THR A 595 23.04 33.18 -1.94
N TYR A 596 24.06 32.37 -2.06
CA TYR A 596 25.34 32.77 -2.60
C TYR A 596 25.73 31.81 -3.73
N THR A 597 26.47 32.35 -4.70
CA THR A 597 26.90 31.56 -5.84
C THR A 597 28.26 30.94 -5.53
N ASN A 598 28.39 29.61 -5.64
CA ASN A 598 29.61 28.87 -5.44
C ASN A 598 30.59 29.15 -6.60
N LYS A 599 31.88 28.80 -6.41
CA LYS A 599 32.91 28.87 -7.46
C LYS A 599 32.58 28.11 -8.75
N GLU A 600 31.66 27.15 -8.66
CA GLU A 600 31.12 26.37 -9.78
C GLU A 600 29.90 27.02 -10.47
N GLY A 601 29.48 28.22 -10.08
CA GLY A 601 28.33 28.92 -10.66
C GLY A 601 26.95 28.43 -10.13
N LYS A 602 26.91 27.55 -9.12
CA LYS A 602 25.68 27.07 -8.52
C LYS A 602 25.25 27.98 -7.37
N ASN A 603 23.94 28.28 -7.31
CA ASN A 603 23.35 29.05 -6.21
C ASN A 603 23.09 28.11 -5.02
N ILE A 604 23.74 28.40 -3.90
CA ILE A 604 23.61 27.68 -2.63
C ILE A 604 22.83 28.52 -1.63
N ILE A 605 21.94 27.89 -0.89
CA ILE A 605 21.12 28.56 0.12
C ILE A 605 21.93 28.76 1.41
N ALA A 606 22.07 30.02 1.85
CA ALA A 606 22.89 30.40 3.00
C ALA A 606 22.16 30.38 4.35
N ASN A 607 20.82 30.43 4.38
CA ASN A 607 20.06 30.49 5.61
C ASN A 607 19.10 29.31 5.78
N ARG A 608 19.21 28.63 6.92
CA ARG A 608 18.38 27.47 7.29
C ARG A 608 17.08 27.85 8.02
N ARG A 609 17.12 28.92 8.77
CA ARG A 609 16.00 29.34 9.63
C ARG A 609 15.23 30.47 8.95
N ASN A 610 13.91 30.39 8.95
CA ASN A 610 13.00 31.40 8.41
C ASN A 610 13.01 31.60 6.88
N ALA A 611 13.55 30.65 6.10
CA ALA A 611 13.41 30.66 4.66
C ALA A 611 12.28 29.72 4.23
N SER A 612 11.44 30.15 3.31
CA SER A 612 10.32 29.35 2.80
C SER A 612 10.19 29.46 1.28
N ILE A 613 9.71 28.36 0.68
CA ILE A 613 9.35 28.28 -0.72
C ILE A 613 7.82 28.24 -0.78
N LEU A 614 7.23 29.18 -1.49
CA LEU A 614 5.79 29.28 -1.70
C LEU A 614 5.48 28.85 -3.13
N VAL A 615 4.59 27.88 -3.30
CA VAL A 615 3.98 27.57 -4.59
C VAL A 615 2.60 28.21 -4.59
N VAL A 616 2.34 29.11 -5.52
CA VAL A 616 1.16 29.95 -5.55
C VAL A 616 0.41 29.73 -6.85
N GLU A 617 -0.86 29.38 -6.75
CA GLU A 617 -1.76 29.26 -7.91
C GLU A 617 -2.28 30.63 -8.34
N PRO A 618 -2.25 30.97 -9.64
CA PRO A 618 -2.81 32.21 -10.12
C PRO A 618 -4.35 32.10 -10.19
N LYS A 619 -5.06 32.81 -9.32
CA LYS A 619 -6.53 32.88 -9.34
C LYS A 619 -7.06 34.01 -10.25
N ILE A 620 -6.29 35.06 -10.43
CA ILE A 620 -6.57 36.16 -11.34
C ILE A 620 -5.51 36.09 -12.44
N LYS A 621 -5.87 35.92 -13.67
CA LYS A 621 -4.96 35.88 -14.83
C LYS A 621 -5.06 37.15 -15.63
N ALA A 622 -3.95 37.80 -15.99
CA ALA A 622 -3.99 38.91 -16.90
C ALA A 622 -4.56 38.46 -18.26
N PRO A 623 -5.62 39.07 -18.76
CA PRO A 623 -6.20 38.69 -20.04
C PRO A 623 -5.28 39.03 -21.21
N PHE A 624 -4.40 39.98 -21.04
CA PHE A 624 -3.43 40.49 -22.03
C PHE A 624 -2.16 41.01 -21.36
N ASP A 625 -1.12 41.23 -22.14
CA ASP A 625 0.13 41.83 -21.65
C ASP A 625 -0.11 43.30 -21.33
N GLY A 626 0.39 43.81 -20.20
CA GLY A 626 0.16 45.19 -19.83
C GLY A 626 0.92 45.64 -18.59
N GLU A 627 0.70 46.89 -18.20
CA GLU A 627 1.25 47.49 -16.99
C GLU A 627 0.27 47.33 -15.82
N LEU A 628 0.77 46.81 -14.69
CA LEU A 628 -0.02 46.60 -13.48
C LEU A 628 -0.13 47.92 -12.72
N ARG A 629 -1.36 48.32 -12.36
CA ARG A 629 -1.62 49.42 -11.44
C ARG A 629 -2.40 48.93 -10.25
N ILE A 630 -1.96 49.33 -9.07
CA ILE A 630 -2.57 48.96 -7.79
C ILE A 630 -2.96 50.27 -7.10
N GLU A 631 -4.25 50.47 -6.95
CA GLU A 631 -4.82 51.66 -6.28
C GLU A 631 -5.61 51.20 -5.05
N THR A 632 -5.41 51.86 -3.93
CA THR A 632 -6.14 51.57 -2.68
C THR A 632 -7.17 52.66 -2.46
N VAL A 633 -8.45 52.27 -2.45
CA VAL A 633 -9.57 53.21 -2.24
C VAL A 633 -10.36 52.68 -1.03
N TYR A 634 -10.21 53.33 0.11
CA TYR A 634 -10.83 52.96 1.40
C TYR A 634 -10.49 51.49 1.81
N GLU A 635 -11.47 50.62 1.82
CA GLU A 635 -11.33 49.20 2.17
C GLU A 635 -11.08 48.27 0.98
N GLU A 636 -11.04 48.82 -0.23
CA GLU A 636 -10.85 48.09 -1.47
C GLU A 636 -9.50 48.40 -2.10
N VAL A 637 -8.91 47.39 -2.71
CA VAL A 637 -7.69 47.48 -3.53
C VAL A 637 -8.05 47.11 -4.94
N VAL A 638 -7.98 48.07 -5.83
CA VAL A 638 -8.24 47.88 -7.27
C VAL A 638 -6.92 47.56 -7.95
N VAL A 639 -6.85 46.35 -8.50
CA VAL A 639 -5.72 45.91 -9.32
C VAL A 639 -6.13 46.00 -10.79
N SER A 640 -5.52 46.88 -11.56
CA SER A 640 -5.80 47.05 -12.99
C SER A 640 -4.58 46.69 -13.83
N VAL A 641 -4.82 46.02 -14.96
CA VAL A 641 -3.82 45.74 -15.99
C VAL A 641 -4.19 46.58 -17.21
N LYS A 642 -3.28 47.45 -17.65
CA LYS A 642 -3.53 48.37 -18.75
C LYS A 642 -2.52 48.19 -19.89
N ASN A 643 -3.05 48.10 -21.13
CA ASN A 643 -2.25 48.12 -22.35
C ASN A 643 -2.97 48.96 -23.42
N GLY A 644 -2.50 50.16 -23.60
CA GLY A 644 -3.15 51.13 -24.50
C GLY A 644 -4.59 51.42 -24.10
N ASP A 645 -5.55 51.10 -24.98
CA ASP A 645 -6.99 51.31 -24.73
C ASP A 645 -7.68 50.14 -23.99
N GLN A 646 -6.98 49.05 -23.73
CA GLN A 646 -7.52 47.89 -22.99
C GLN A 646 -7.18 48.01 -21.51
N GLU A 647 -8.21 47.94 -20.65
CA GLU A 647 -8.05 47.94 -19.21
C GLU A 647 -8.90 46.81 -18.59
N ALA A 648 -8.26 45.96 -17.78
CA ALA A 648 -8.94 44.96 -16.99
C ALA A 648 -8.79 45.29 -15.50
N LYS A 649 -9.93 45.37 -14.76
CA LYS A 649 -9.95 45.71 -13.34
C LYS A 649 -10.41 44.54 -12.49
N PHE A 650 -9.74 44.36 -11.36
CA PHE A 650 -10.06 43.38 -10.34
C PHE A 650 -10.13 44.09 -8.98
N VAL A 651 -11.23 43.92 -8.27
CA VAL A 651 -11.44 44.55 -6.97
C VAL A 651 -11.23 43.53 -5.87
N LEU A 652 -10.38 43.86 -4.91
CA LEU A 652 -10.04 43.03 -3.77
C LEU A 652 -10.32 43.80 -2.48
N ARG A 653 -10.74 43.10 -1.42
CA ARG A 653 -10.85 43.73 -0.09
C ARG A 653 -9.48 43.87 0.55
N ARG A 654 -9.20 44.94 1.22
CA ARG A 654 -7.93 45.18 1.91
C ARG A 654 -7.65 44.15 3.01
N SER A 655 -8.71 43.61 3.63
CA SER A 655 -8.64 42.51 4.60
C SER A 655 -8.11 41.21 4.01
N ASP A 656 -8.27 41.02 2.69
CA ASP A 656 -7.91 39.79 2.00
C ASP A 656 -6.48 39.84 1.46
N ILE A 657 -5.78 40.97 1.59
CA ILE A 657 -4.41 41.14 1.11
C ILE A 657 -3.43 40.87 2.26
N VAL A 658 -2.48 39.98 2.01
CA VAL A 658 -1.42 39.64 2.97
C VAL A 658 -0.20 40.52 2.76
N LYS A 659 0.29 41.12 3.83
CA LYS A 659 1.58 41.84 3.81
C LYS A 659 2.76 40.84 3.80
N PRO A 660 3.89 41.20 3.16
CA PRO A 660 5.09 40.37 3.17
C PRO A 660 5.57 39.97 4.58
N SER A 661 5.36 40.83 5.58
CA SER A 661 5.70 40.55 6.99
C SER A 661 4.83 39.50 7.66
N GLU A 662 3.61 39.29 7.19
CA GLU A 662 2.67 38.29 7.72
C GLU A 662 2.94 36.91 7.16
N LEU A 663 3.65 36.80 6.02
CA LEU A 663 4.10 35.54 5.43
C LEU A 663 5.19 34.84 6.27
N ALA A 664 5.83 35.56 7.17
CA ALA A 664 6.90 35.03 8.03
C ALA A 664 6.39 34.32 9.30
N GLY A 665 5.11 34.49 9.64
CA GLY A 665 4.51 33.89 10.83
C GLY A 665 4.09 32.45 10.58
N VAL A 666 4.79 31.49 11.16
CA VAL A 666 4.38 30.09 11.21
C VAL A 666 3.09 30.02 12.02
N GLY A 667 1.95 29.70 11.40
CA GLY A 667 0.65 29.51 12.07
C GLY A 667 -0.39 30.64 11.90
N GLY A 668 -0.13 31.65 11.08
CA GLY A 668 -1.13 32.69 10.79
C GLY A 668 -2.22 32.21 9.83
N LYS A 669 -3.46 32.66 10.03
CA LYS A 669 -4.60 32.48 9.12
C LYS A 669 -4.35 33.21 7.79
N ILE A 670 -3.61 32.58 6.88
CA ILE A 670 -3.23 33.14 5.58
C ILE A 670 -4.11 32.58 4.45
N GLU A 671 -4.90 31.56 4.74
CA GLU A 671 -5.76 30.87 3.76
C GLU A 671 -6.85 31.80 3.19
N GLY A 672 -7.03 31.73 1.89
CA GLY A 672 -8.00 32.56 1.18
C GLY A 672 -7.55 34.02 0.93
N LYS A 673 -6.40 34.44 1.48
CA LYS A 673 -5.86 35.79 1.31
C LYS A 673 -5.05 35.93 0.02
N VAL A 674 -5.03 37.14 -0.54
CA VAL A 674 -4.35 37.50 -1.78
C VAL A 674 -2.98 38.06 -1.47
N TYR A 675 -1.94 37.54 -2.12
CA TYR A 675 -0.60 38.11 -2.09
C TYR A 675 -0.31 38.83 -3.42
N LEU A 676 0.02 40.11 -3.36
CA LEU A 676 0.40 40.92 -4.51
C LEU A 676 1.94 40.99 -4.57
N PRO A 677 2.62 40.20 -5.42
CA PRO A 677 4.07 40.18 -5.48
C PRO A 677 4.69 41.33 -6.23
N TYR A 678 3.90 42.04 -7.01
CA TYR A 678 4.35 43.10 -7.89
C TYR A 678 3.90 44.48 -7.36
N ALA A 679 4.76 45.47 -7.49
CA ALA A 679 4.40 46.85 -7.24
C ALA A 679 3.70 47.48 -8.46
N SER A 680 2.98 48.56 -8.25
CA SER A 680 2.38 49.36 -9.33
C SER A 680 3.47 49.82 -10.32
N GLY A 681 3.25 49.69 -11.62
CA GLY A 681 4.21 49.96 -12.67
C GLY A 681 4.97 48.73 -13.22
N HIS A 682 4.71 47.52 -12.69
CA HIS A 682 5.34 46.33 -13.20
C HIS A 682 4.69 45.82 -14.49
N LYS A 683 5.47 45.43 -15.49
CA LYS A 683 4.96 44.81 -16.72
C LYS A 683 4.62 43.36 -16.48
N VAL A 684 3.40 42.97 -16.78
CA VAL A 684 2.90 41.60 -16.66
C VAL A 684 2.54 41.02 -18.03
N HIS A 685 2.81 39.74 -18.24
CA HIS A 685 2.46 39.03 -19.46
C HIS A 685 1.08 38.37 -19.34
N LYS A 686 0.46 38.06 -20.47
CA LYS A 686 -0.81 37.33 -20.51
C LYS A 686 -0.72 36.04 -19.72
N GLY A 687 -1.61 35.86 -18.74
CA GLY A 687 -1.58 34.70 -17.83
C GLY A 687 -0.76 34.92 -16.56
N GLU A 688 0.11 35.96 -16.49
CA GLU A 688 0.87 36.35 -15.32
C GLU A 688 0.07 37.27 -14.44
N VAL A 689 -0.06 37.06 -13.12
CA VAL A 689 -0.94 37.89 -12.33
C VAL A 689 -0.68 37.89 -10.85
N SER A 690 -1.47 38.79 -10.22
CA SER A 690 -1.67 38.86 -8.78
C SER A 690 -2.02 37.47 -8.22
N LEU A 691 -1.29 37.08 -7.21
CA LEU A 691 -1.29 35.75 -6.65
C LEU A 691 -2.30 35.72 -5.50
N ILE A 692 -3.35 34.91 -5.65
CA ILE A 692 -4.17 34.52 -4.54
C ILE A 692 -3.50 33.34 -3.87
N LEU A 693 -3.25 33.44 -2.58
CA LEU A 693 -2.87 32.30 -1.76
C LEU A 693 -4.06 31.36 -1.75
N SER A 694 -4.07 30.39 -2.66
CA SER A 694 -5.04 29.31 -2.62
C SER A 694 -4.85 28.51 -1.35
N LYS A 695 -5.87 27.77 -0.92
CA LYS A 695 -6.00 26.98 0.30
C LYS A 695 -4.81 26.06 0.66
N ARG A 696 -3.82 25.92 -0.23
CA ARG A 696 -2.57 25.17 0.00
C ARG A 696 -1.40 25.87 -0.66
N ALA A 697 -0.97 26.99 -0.10
CA ALA A 697 0.42 27.37 -0.22
C ALA A 697 1.20 26.34 0.62
N GLY A 698 1.76 25.33 -0.01
CA GLY A 698 2.66 24.40 0.64
C GLY A 698 3.86 25.17 1.18
N MET A 699 3.85 25.47 2.47
CA MET A 699 4.96 26.10 3.16
C MET A 699 5.99 24.99 3.41
N CYS A 700 6.89 24.76 2.45
CA CYS A 700 8.04 23.87 2.63
C CYS A 700 9.11 24.64 3.40
N LEU A 701 9.32 24.28 4.66
CA LEU A 701 10.47 24.72 5.44
C LEU A 701 11.74 24.11 4.85
N ILE A 702 12.68 24.94 4.41
CA ILE A 702 13.97 24.55 3.79
C ILE A 702 14.95 23.93 4.80
N ALA A 703 14.47 23.27 5.83
CA ALA A 703 15.34 22.68 6.85
C ALA A 703 16.17 21.48 6.37
N SER A 704 15.75 20.80 5.29
CA SER A 704 16.37 19.58 4.78
C SER A 704 17.37 19.78 3.61
N LEU A 705 17.33 20.92 2.95
CA LEU A 705 18.13 21.17 1.73
C LEU A 705 19.64 21.38 1.93
N MET A 706 20.08 21.51 3.18
CA MET A 706 21.46 21.96 3.43
C MET A 706 22.48 20.88 3.78
N ARG A 707 22.09 19.62 3.90
CA ARG A 707 23.09 18.54 4.09
C ARG A 707 23.75 18.05 2.82
N ALA A 708 23.35 18.56 1.67
CA ALA A 708 23.74 18.00 0.39
C ALA A 708 24.85 18.74 -0.36
N ASN A 709 25.29 19.91 0.06
CA ASN A 709 26.31 20.70 -0.66
C ASN A 709 27.16 21.59 0.26
N CYS A 710 27.72 21.04 1.32
CA CYS A 710 28.94 21.58 1.95
C CYS A 710 30.06 20.59 1.82
#